data_dd4a7d909a1b263b09727e61b3bf43e6
#
_entry.id   dd4a7d909a1b263b09727e61b3bf43e6
#
_cell.length_a   1.000
_cell.length_b   1.000
_cell.length_c   1.000
_cell.angle_alpha   90.00
_cell.angle_beta   90.00
_cell.angle_gamma   90.00
#
_symmetry.space_group_name_H-M   'P 1'
#
loop_
_entity.id
_entity.type
_entity.pdbx_description
1 polymer ?
#
loop_
_entity_poly.entity_id
_entity_poly.type
_entity_poly.pdbx_seq_one_letter_code
_entity_poly.pdbx_strand_id
1 'polypeptide(L)'
;RERSLKLLGIDPFRALQMQPALAGAGATTQRQGQGLLAENSIWLSPAAAQSLELEVGDDLDVQVALDRVRFRVAGVLPPGAYAQPVGVLDIGEAQWRLQRLGRLDRVDLRLAPQADGHAVRTAIADLLPPGAQVVTPGEATDDAVRLTRAYRSNLTALALVALFTGAFLVYATQSLAVARRRREIALLHAMGMSVREQLAASLLAGTIVGALGAALGVILGALVARAGLASFGADLGAGYFRGVAPALNVSAGEYLVFFLLGVGAALVATFGPAREAASVPAAAALKAGDEAPMAPRTHGRIALALFAVGVLALALPPLEGIALPGYVSIACLLLGAVFLTPSIASTVFARLRTDGPAWRQVAVAQLRGTARRATVSIAAVLVSFSLMVAMAIMVFSFRMSLEAWMQRILPADLYVRAGSAAAGAYLDVNAQRSITALPEITRADFVKFQDVLLPGERLPLTIIARPIDEPTADQVIPIRRAASGPAPQGAIPVWASEAALDLRGFDIGTEFDLPVGGKIVRATVRGIWRDYERPGGSIVMNRATFVALSGERTATTAALWLREGTDAEEFSGRLRDAIARSGDYDVAIPGEIRQRSLALFDRTFAVTYLLEAVAVLIGLFGISASTSSQVLARRGEFGMLRHLGVTRREIGRMLAFEGAALGAIGVAAGLVVGAIVSMILIFVVN
;
A
#
# COMPACT_ATOMS: atom_id res chain seq x y z
N ARG A 1 -22.06 -13.86 17.28
CA ARG A 1 -21.24 -13.08 16.32
C ARG A 1 -21.09 -13.94 15.06
N GLU A 2 -21.72 -13.54 13.99
CA GLU A 2 -21.62 -14.21 12.70
C GLU A 2 -20.26 -13.87 12.06
N ARG A 3 -19.53 -14.92 11.65
CA ARG A 3 -18.22 -14.78 10.99
C ARG A 3 -18.20 -15.66 9.74
N SER A 4 -17.49 -15.22 8.70
CA SER A 4 -17.37 -16.00 7.48
C SER A 4 -16.35 -17.12 7.64
N LEU A 5 -16.71 -18.33 7.25
CA LEU A 5 -15.86 -19.51 7.24
C LEU A 5 -15.81 -20.07 5.82
N LYS A 6 -14.61 -20.27 5.28
CA LYS A 6 -14.44 -20.98 4.01
C LYS A 6 -14.57 -22.48 4.26
N LEU A 7 -15.53 -23.11 3.60
CA LEU A 7 -15.70 -24.56 3.64
C LEU A 7 -14.97 -25.22 2.47
N LEU A 8 -14.26 -26.30 2.76
CA LEU A 8 -13.52 -27.07 1.78
C LEU A 8 -13.94 -28.54 1.91
N GLY A 9 -14.69 -29.03 0.92
CA GLY A 9 -14.99 -30.45 0.77
C GLY A 9 -13.80 -31.14 0.09
N ILE A 10 -13.19 -32.11 0.74
CA ILE A 10 -12.07 -32.89 0.22
C ILE A 10 -12.38 -34.37 0.20
N ASP A 11 -11.76 -35.12 -0.72
CA ASP A 11 -11.75 -36.58 -0.67
C ASP A 11 -10.74 -37.04 0.40
N PRO A 12 -11.17 -37.57 1.54
CA PRO A 12 -10.24 -37.94 2.64
C PRO A 12 -9.24 -39.00 2.25
N PHE A 13 -9.58 -39.87 1.29
CA PHE A 13 -8.71 -40.98 0.86
C PHE A 13 -7.56 -40.51 -0.04
N ARG A 14 -7.80 -39.46 -0.82
CA ARG A 14 -6.83 -38.91 -1.77
C ARG A 14 -6.11 -37.67 -1.23
N ALA A 15 -6.75 -36.91 -0.39
CA ALA A 15 -6.20 -35.65 0.12
C ALA A 15 -4.85 -35.82 0.83
N LEU A 16 -4.66 -36.89 1.59
CA LEU A 16 -3.40 -37.20 2.27
C LEU A 16 -2.23 -37.43 1.30
N GLN A 17 -2.51 -37.95 0.11
CA GLN A 17 -1.50 -38.16 -0.93
C GLN A 17 -1.15 -36.84 -1.65
N MET A 18 -2.12 -35.95 -1.74
CA MET A 18 -1.98 -34.65 -2.41
C MET A 18 -1.38 -33.57 -1.49
N GLN A 19 -1.78 -33.59 -0.22
CA GLN A 19 -1.37 -32.61 0.80
C GLN A 19 -0.85 -33.31 2.05
N PRO A 20 0.44 -33.68 2.11
CA PRO A 20 1.01 -34.38 3.26
C PRO A 20 0.88 -33.61 4.60
N ALA A 21 0.74 -32.28 4.54
CA ALA A 21 0.49 -31.46 5.73
C ALA A 21 -0.81 -31.81 6.48
N LEU A 22 -1.76 -32.48 5.83
CA LEU A 22 -2.99 -33.00 6.45
C LEU A 22 -2.78 -34.33 7.18
N ALA A 23 -1.65 -35.02 6.98
CA ALA A 23 -1.37 -36.33 7.58
C ALA A 23 -1.33 -36.32 9.12
N GLY A 24 -0.97 -35.17 9.72
CA GLY A 24 -1.02 -34.97 11.18
C GLY A 24 -2.43 -34.99 11.78
N ALA A 25 -3.47 -34.73 10.98
CA ALA A 25 -4.85 -34.75 11.44
C ALA A 25 -5.37 -36.18 11.75
N GLY A 26 -4.81 -37.19 11.10
CA GLY A 26 -5.20 -38.58 11.33
C GLY A 26 -4.59 -39.25 12.57
N ALA A 27 -3.41 -38.79 13.00
CA ALA A 27 -2.68 -39.47 14.08
C ALA A 27 -3.23 -39.25 15.50
N THR A 28 -3.86 -38.09 15.73
CA THR A 28 -4.52 -37.79 17.02
C THR A 28 -5.91 -38.40 17.15
N THR A 29 -6.52 -38.79 16.04
CA THR A 29 -7.94 -39.20 15.96
C THR A 29 -8.14 -40.73 16.09
N GLN A 30 -7.10 -41.52 15.89
CA GLN A 30 -7.19 -42.98 16.08
C GLN A 30 -7.59 -43.38 17.51
N ARG A 31 -7.44 -42.49 18.50
CA ARG A 31 -7.87 -42.70 19.88
C ARG A 31 -9.34 -42.36 20.18
N GLN A 32 -10.06 -41.66 19.30
CA GLN A 32 -11.43 -41.18 19.53
C GLN A 32 -12.47 -41.67 18.51
N GLY A 33 -12.11 -42.45 17.50
CA GLY A 33 -13.06 -43.08 16.57
C GLY A 33 -13.85 -42.14 15.62
N GLN A 34 -13.54 -40.86 15.63
CA GLN A 34 -14.22 -39.84 14.79
C GLN A 34 -13.27 -39.27 13.75
N GLY A 35 -13.14 -39.95 12.61
CA GLY A 35 -12.37 -39.48 11.48
C GLY A 35 -13.12 -38.44 10.63
N LEU A 36 -12.44 -37.91 9.60
CA LEU A 36 -13.03 -37.03 8.55
C LEU A 36 -14.29 -37.63 7.87
N LEU A 37 -14.57 -38.92 8.06
CA LEU A 37 -15.70 -39.65 7.48
C LEU A 37 -16.90 -39.72 8.41
N ALA A 38 -16.84 -39.13 9.61
CA ALA A 38 -18.00 -39.16 10.52
C ALA A 38 -19.08 -38.19 9.96
N GLU A 39 -20.33 -38.66 10.02
CA GLU A 39 -21.48 -37.83 9.62
C GLU A 39 -21.53 -36.52 10.41
N ASN A 40 -21.86 -35.42 9.74
CA ASN A 40 -21.96 -34.08 10.32
C ASN A 40 -20.66 -33.54 10.92
N SER A 41 -19.51 -34.05 10.52
CA SER A 41 -18.21 -33.64 11.10
C SER A 41 -17.54 -32.58 10.27
N ILE A 42 -16.90 -31.62 10.97
CA ILE A 42 -16.07 -30.59 10.37
C ILE A 42 -14.74 -30.48 11.13
N TRP A 43 -13.66 -30.30 10.40
CA TRP A 43 -12.34 -30.04 10.95
C TRP A 43 -11.99 -28.57 10.72
N LEU A 44 -11.62 -27.88 11.79
CA LEU A 44 -11.29 -26.46 11.71
C LEU A 44 -9.79 -26.24 11.60
N SER A 45 -9.36 -25.27 10.79
CA SER A 45 -7.99 -24.78 10.90
C SER A 45 -7.78 -24.12 12.27
N PRO A 46 -6.53 -24.05 12.80
CA PRO A 46 -6.27 -23.37 14.06
C PRO A 46 -6.79 -21.93 14.09
N ALA A 47 -6.66 -21.22 12.96
CA ALA A 47 -7.18 -19.87 12.79
C ALA A 47 -8.72 -19.82 12.84
N ALA A 48 -9.42 -20.83 12.30
CA ALA A 48 -10.87 -20.93 12.39
C ALA A 48 -11.35 -21.22 13.81
N ALA A 49 -10.75 -22.22 14.47
CA ALA A 49 -11.08 -22.57 15.85
C ALA A 49 -10.90 -21.37 16.79
N GLN A 50 -9.77 -20.68 16.69
CA GLN A 50 -9.50 -19.49 17.49
C GLN A 50 -10.46 -18.32 17.16
N SER A 51 -10.75 -18.09 15.88
CA SER A 51 -11.62 -16.97 15.47
C SER A 51 -13.07 -17.19 15.87
N LEU A 52 -13.55 -18.43 15.85
CA LEU A 52 -14.93 -18.80 16.20
C LEU A 52 -15.08 -19.12 17.68
N GLU A 53 -13.97 -19.20 18.43
CA GLU A 53 -13.93 -19.58 19.86
C GLU A 53 -14.57 -20.96 20.09
N LEU A 54 -14.28 -21.94 19.18
CA LEU A 54 -14.84 -23.30 19.22
C LEU A 54 -13.74 -24.31 19.56
N GLU A 55 -14.15 -25.31 20.37
CA GLU A 55 -13.32 -26.45 20.74
C GLU A 55 -13.80 -27.75 20.07
N VAL A 56 -13.00 -28.82 20.19
CA VAL A 56 -13.37 -30.13 19.66
C VAL A 56 -14.56 -30.66 20.43
N GLY A 57 -15.62 -30.99 19.74
CA GLY A 57 -16.88 -31.48 20.29
C GLY A 57 -18.01 -30.47 20.23
N ASP A 58 -17.72 -29.19 19.99
CA ASP A 58 -18.74 -28.15 19.89
C ASP A 58 -19.56 -28.27 18.59
N ASP A 59 -20.77 -27.75 18.63
CA ASP A 59 -21.63 -27.63 17.46
C ASP A 59 -21.40 -26.30 16.75
N LEU A 60 -21.23 -26.34 15.41
CA LEU A 60 -21.10 -25.21 14.53
C LEU A 60 -22.30 -25.13 13.59
N ASP A 61 -23.13 -24.11 13.76
CA ASP A 61 -24.20 -23.81 12.81
C ASP A 61 -23.64 -22.97 11.66
N VAL A 62 -23.65 -23.52 10.46
CA VAL A 62 -23.20 -22.86 9.23
C VAL A 62 -24.40 -22.52 8.37
N GLN A 63 -24.51 -21.26 8.00
CA GLN A 63 -25.53 -20.83 7.05
C GLN A 63 -24.99 -20.92 5.61
N VAL A 64 -25.68 -21.67 4.77
CA VAL A 64 -25.37 -21.81 3.35
C VAL A 64 -26.60 -21.43 2.55
N ALA A 65 -26.54 -20.32 1.84
CA ALA A 65 -27.70 -19.69 1.20
C ALA A 65 -28.83 -19.41 2.22
N LEU A 66 -29.95 -20.11 2.10
CA LEU A 66 -31.11 -19.96 3.00
C LEU A 66 -31.18 -21.03 4.10
N ASP A 67 -30.34 -22.06 4.04
CA ASP A 67 -30.37 -23.20 4.92
C ASP A 67 -29.32 -23.08 6.03
N ARG A 68 -29.69 -23.49 7.24
CA ARG A 68 -28.76 -23.67 8.37
C ARG A 68 -28.39 -25.14 8.46
N VAL A 69 -27.11 -25.42 8.34
CA VAL A 69 -26.55 -26.77 8.43
C VAL A 69 -25.69 -26.84 9.69
N ARG A 70 -26.00 -27.80 10.57
CA ARG A 70 -25.24 -28.04 11.77
C ARG A 70 -24.15 -29.05 11.51
N PHE A 71 -22.92 -28.68 11.92
CA PHE A 71 -21.75 -29.57 11.94
C PHE A 71 -21.22 -29.67 13.35
N ARG A 72 -20.60 -30.79 13.67
CA ARG A 72 -19.86 -31.00 14.93
C ARG A 72 -18.36 -30.84 14.65
N VAL A 73 -17.67 -30.08 15.46
CA VAL A 73 -16.22 -29.93 15.38
C VAL A 73 -15.55 -31.23 15.79
N ALA A 74 -15.09 -31.99 14.81
CA ALA A 74 -14.44 -33.29 15.04
C ALA A 74 -12.95 -33.15 15.40
N GLY A 75 -12.31 -32.04 15.02
CA GLY A 75 -10.91 -31.82 15.33
C GLY A 75 -10.39 -30.49 14.82
N VAL A 76 -9.15 -30.17 15.22
CA VAL A 76 -8.39 -29.03 14.72
C VAL A 76 -7.25 -29.56 13.86
N LEU A 77 -7.08 -28.97 12.66
CA LEU A 77 -6.03 -29.33 11.72
C LEU A 77 -4.64 -28.97 12.27
N PRO A 78 -3.58 -29.66 11.83
CA PRO A 78 -2.22 -29.34 12.25
C PRO A 78 -1.84 -27.90 11.91
N PRO A 79 -1.02 -27.24 12.74
CA PRO A 79 -0.47 -25.93 12.40
C PRO A 79 0.31 -25.99 11.08
N GLY A 80 -0.05 -25.11 10.14
CA GLY A 80 0.59 -25.05 8.82
C GLY A 80 -0.17 -25.74 7.68
N ALA A 81 -1.21 -26.55 7.97
CA ALA A 81 -2.06 -27.12 6.91
C ALA A 81 -2.82 -26.02 6.14
N TYR A 82 -3.43 -25.10 6.87
CA TYR A 82 -4.08 -23.91 6.30
C TYR A 82 -3.85 -22.71 7.23
N ALA A 83 -3.30 -21.64 6.69
CA ALA A 83 -3.08 -20.39 7.40
C ALA A 83 -4.38 -19.56 7.58
N GLN A 84 -5.38 -19.81 6.73
CA GLN A 84 -6.68 -19.12 6.73
C GLN A 84 -7.70 -19.83 7.61
N PRO A 85 -8.76 -19.12 8.08
CA PRO A 85 -9.92 -19.76 8.71
C PRO A 85 -10.65 -20.64 7.69
N VAL A 86 -10.46 -21.95 7.78
CA VAL A 86 -11.06 -22.95 6.89
C VAL A 86 -11.70 -24.05 7.71
N GLY A 87 -12.90 -24.47 7.30
CA GLY A 87 -13.53 -25.70 7.74
C GLY A 87 -13.38 -26.77 6.67
N VAL A 88 -12.82 -27.92 7.02
CA VAL A 88 -12.62 -29.06 6.12
C VAL A 88 -13.61 -30.16 6.48
N LEU A 89 -14.29 -30.68 5.46
CA LEU A 89 -15.26 -31.78 5.61
C LEU A 89 -15.11 -32.76 4.42
N ASP A 90 -15.72 -33.92 4.55
CA ASP A 90 -15.79 -34.87 3.44
C ASP A 90 -16.51 -34.26 2.23
N ILE A 91 -16.02 -34.51 1.01
CA ILE A 91 -16.59 -33.97 -0.22
C ILE A 91 -18.03 -34.46 -0.46
N GLY A 92 -18.34 -35.70 -0.12
CA GLY A 92 -19.69 -36.24 -0.25
C GLY A 92 -20.65 -35.52 0.70
N GLU A 93 -20.25 -35.31 1.95
CA GLU A 93 -21.01 -34.53 2.93
C GLU A 93 -21.18 -33.08 2.48
N ALA A 94 -20.11 -32.46 1.97
CA ALA A 94 -20.15 -31.12 1.41
C ALA A 94 -21.15 -31.00 0.26
N GLN A 95 -21.08 -31.91 -0.71
CA GLN A 95 -21.98 -31.88 -1.86
C GLN A 95 -23.44 -32.11 -1.49
N TRP A 96 -23.70 -33.06 -0.57
CA TRP A 96 -25.05 -33.38 -0.11
C TRP A 96 -25.67 -32.26 0.70
N ARG A 97 -24.99 -31.83 1.76
CA ARG A 97 -25.55 -30.86 2.70
C ARG A 97 -25.57 -29.44 2.21
N LEU A 98 -24.61 -29.07 1.36
CA LEU A 98 -24.54 -27.73 0.80
C LEU A 98 -25.27 -27.64 -0.56
N GLN A 99 -26.08 -28.66 -0.92
CA GLN A 99 -26.86 -28.72 -2.16
C GLN A 99 -26.02 -28.50 -3.44
N ARG A 100 -24.82 -29.08 -3.47
CA ARG A 100 -23.87 -28.97 -4.57
C ARG A 100 -23.55 -30.30 -5.25
N LEU A 101 -24.49 -31.22 -5.28
CA LEU A 101 -24.32 -32.51 -5.92
C LEU A 101 -23.90 -32.36 -7.41
N GLY A 102 -22.85 -33.12 -7.78
CA GLY A 102 -22.32 -33.11 -9.14
C GLY A 102 -21.52 -31.85 -9.52
N ARG A 103 -21.22 -30.96 -8.59
CA ARG A 103 -20.39 -29.78 -8.83
C ARG A 103 -19.05 -29.88 -8.13
N LEU A 104 -18.00 -29.50 -8.84
CA LEU A 104 -16.64 -29.38 -8.34
C LEU A 104 -16.14 -27.95 -8.61
N ASP A 105 -15.57 -27.33 -7.62
CA ASP A 105 -14.97 -25.99 -7.77
C ASP A 105 -13.50 -26.10 -8.20
N ARG A 106 -12.81 -27.20 -7.81
CA ARG A 106 -11.40 -27.41 -8.09
C ARG A 106 -11.05 -28.91 -8.16
N VAL A 107 -10.16 -29.25 -9.08
CA VAL A 107 -9.54 -30.57 -9.18
C VAL A 107 -8.03 -30.41 -9.08
N ASP A 108 -7.43 -31.01 -8.04
CA ASP A 108 -5.98 -31.01 -7.86
C ASP A 108 -5.38 -32.24 -8.54
N LEU A 109 -4.37 -32.02 -9.38
CA LEU A 109 -3.67 -33.06 -10.13
C LEU A 109 -2.19 -33.13 -9.71
N ARG A 110 -1.70 -34.31 -9.43
CA ARG A 110 -0.29 -34.57 -9.20
C ARG A 110 0.28 -35.30 -10.41
N LEU A 111 1.24 -34.69 -11.08
CA LEU A 111 1.87 -35.28 -12.24
C LEU A 111 2.87 -36.37 -11.82
N ALA A 112 3.00 -37.40 -12.66
CA ALA A 112 4.09 -38.39 -12.51
C ALA A 112 5.44 -37.67 -12.63
N PRO A 113 6.51 -38.16 -11.95
CA PRO A 113 7.82 -37.49 -11.94
C PRO A 113 8.45 -37.27 -13.32
N GLN A 114 8.04 -38.04 -14.33
CA GLN A 114 8.55 -37.96 -15.70
C GLN A 114 7.58 -37.33 -16.70
N ALA A 115 6.40 -36.85 -16.25
CA ALA A 115 5.42 -36.27 -17.14
C ALA A 115 5.82 -34.85 -17.55
N ASP A 116 5.70 -34.55 -18.84
CA ASP A 116 5.85 -33.20 -19.34
C ASP A 116 4.62 -32.36 -18.92
N GLY A 117 4.84 -31.47 -17.98
CA GLY A 117 3.78 -30.61 -17.44
C GLY A 117 3.11 -29.74 -18.50
N HIS A 118 3.85 -29.32 -19.54
CA HIS A 118 3.31 -28.50 -20.62
C HIS A 118 2.38 -29.31 -21.54
N ALA A 119 2.81 -30.52 -21.93
CA ALA A 119 2.00 -31.40 -22.77
C ALA A 119 0.71 -31.84 -22.06
N VAL A 120 0.79 -32.21 -20.77
CA VAL A 120 -0.37 -32.57 -19.95
C VAL A 120 -1.33 -31.40 -19.81
N ARG A 121 -0.82 -30.19 -19.59
CA ARG A 121 -1.62 -28.98 -19.48
C ARG A 121 -2.42 -28.71 -20.75
N THR A 122 -1.77 -28.78 -21.92
CA THR A 122 -2.43 -28.57 -23.22
C THR A 122 -3.53 -29.61 -23.45
N ALA A 123 -3.25 -30.87 -23.19
CA ALA A 123 -4.22 -31.95 -23.33
C ALA A 123 -5.44 -31.80 -22.40
N ILE A 124 -5.23 -31.32 -21.18
CA ILE A 124 -6.33 -31.07 -20.24
C ILE A 124 -7.11 -29.84 -20.64
N ALA A 125 -6.43 -28.77 -21.09
CA ALA A 125 -7.10 -27.53 -21.49
C ALA A 125 -8.13 -27.75 -22.61
N ASP A 126 -7.83 -28.66 -23.55
CA ASP A 126 -8.73 -29.04 -24.66
C ASP A 126 -9.98 -29.81 -24.19
N LEU A 127 -9.92 -30.41 -22.99
CA LEU A 127 -11.03 -31.19 -22.42
C LEU A 127 -11.93 -30.36 -21.47
N LEU A 128 -11.47 -29.18 -21.07
CA LEU A 128 -12.18 -28.38 -20.06
C LEU A 128 -13.40 -27.67 -20.67
N PRO A 129 -14.50 -27.57 -19.89
CA PRO A 129 -15.64 -26.77 -20.30
C PRO A 129 -15.30 -25.27 -20.28
N PRO A 130 -16.02 -24.41 -21.01
CA PRO A 130 -15.86 -22.96 -20.95
C PRO A 130 -15.93 -22.44 -19.50
N GLY A 131 -14.94 -21.66 -19.09
CA GLY A 131 -14.85 -21.11 -17.73
C GLY A 131 -14.01 -21.95 -16.75
N ALA A 132 -13.46 -23.09 -17.16
CA ALA A 132 -12.47 -23.85 -16.41
C ALA A 132 -11.06 -23.66 -16.98
N GLN A 133 -10.03 -23.70 -16.12
CA GLN A 133 -8.63 -23.54 -16.53
C GLN A 133 -7.67 -24.42 -15.74
N VAL A 134 -6.53 -24.72 -16.35
CA VAL A 134 -5.40 -25.39 -15.68
C VAL A 134 -4.43 -24.34 -15.14
N VAL A 135 -4.19 -24.35 -13.83
CA VAL A 135 -3.30 -23.41 -13.14
C VAL A 135 -2.23 -24.18 -12.41
N THR A 136 -0.97 -23.78 -12.57
CA THR A 136 0.13 -24.34 -11.76
C THR A 136 0.25 -23.55 -10.44
N PRO A 137 0.82 -24.14 -9.36
CA PRO A 137 1.01 -23.41 -8.09
C PRO A 137 1.87 -22.14 -8.25
N GLY A 138 2.85 -22.14 -9.17
CA GLY A 138 3.67 -20.96 -9.47
C GLY A 138 2.84 -19.82 -10.09
N GLU A 139 1.99 -20.16 -11.04
CA GLU A 139 1.12 -19.19 -11.73
C GLU A 139 0.09 -18.55 -10.78
N ALA A 140 -0.47 -19.33 -9.85
CA ALA A 140 -1.36 -18.78 -8.82
C ALA A 140 -0.64 -17.77 -7.90
N THR A 141 0.64 -18.00 -7.64
CA THR A 141 1.50 -17.05 -6.90
C THR A 141 1.78 -15.79 -7.72
N ASP A 142 2.07 -15.94 -9.02
CA ASP A 142 2.33 -14.81 -9.92
C ASP A 142 1.09 -13.91 -10.07
N ASP A 143 -0.09 -14.48 -10.13
CA ASP A 143 -1.34 -13.73 -10.21
C ASP A 143 -1.61 -12.94 -8.92
N ALA A 144 -1.36 -13.53 -7.74
CA ALA A 144 -1.41 -12.82 -6.47
C ALA A 144 -0.38 -11.68 -6.40
N VAL A 145 0.84 -11.89 -6.93
CA VAL A 145 1.88 -10.85 -7.04
C VAL A 145 1.43 -9.71 -7.96
N ARG A 146 0.77 -10.01 -9.09
CA ARG A 146 0.25 -8.98 -10.00
C ARG A 146 -0.82 -8.11 -9.33
N LEU A 147 -1.77 -8.71 -8.64
CA LEU A 147 -2.83 -8.00 -7.92
C LEU A 147 -2.29 -7.11 -6.79
N THR A 148 -1.20 -7.54 -6.13
CA THR A 148 -0.57 -6.77 -5.05
C THR A 148 0.54 -5.83 -5.52
N ARG A 149 0.84 -5.78 -6.83
CA ARG A 149 1.96 -5.02 -7.40
C ARG A 149 1.91 -3.54 -7.05
N ALA A 150 0.77 -2.89 -7.26
CA ALA A 150 0.62 -1.46 -6.96
C ALA A 150 0.87 -1.15 -5.48
N TYR A 151 0.34 -1.97 -4.57
CA TYR A 151 0.57 -1.84 -3.14
C TYR A 151 2.04 -2.03 -2.77
N ARG A 152 2.70 -3.08 -3.30
CA ARG A 152 4.13 -3.34 -3.06
C ARG A 152 5.01 -2.23 -3.63
N SER A 153 4.68 -1.72 -4.83
CA SER A 153 5.38 -0.60 -5.45
C SER A 153 5.34 0.64 -4.56
N ASN A 154 4.17 0.97 -4.02
CA ASN A 154 4.00 2.11 -3.12
C ASN A 154 4.82 1.96 -1.82
N LEU A 155 4.76 0.78 -1.17
CA LEU A 155 5.59 0.50 0.02
C LEU A 155 7.08 0.56 -0.28
N THR A 156 7.52 0.08 -1.44
CA THR A 156 8.93 0.14 -1.87
C THR A 156 9.37 1.59 -2.09
N ALA A 157 8.51 2.41 -2.69
CA ALA A 157 8.76 3.85 -2.83
C ALA A 157 9.01 4.51 -1.48
N LEU A 158 8.13 4.26 -0.52
CA LEU A 158 8.25 4.77 0.84
C LEU A 158 9.54 4.35 1.52
N ALA A 159 9.90 3.06 1.40
CA ALA A 159 11.13 2.52 1.95
C ALA A 159 12.38 3.17 1.33
N LEU A 160 12.38 3.39 -0.02
CA LEU A 160 13.48 4.06 -0.71
C LEU A 160 13.64 5.52 -0.28
N VAL A 161 12.54 6.25 -0.13
CA VAL A 161 12.58 7.64 0.34
C VAL A 161 13.03 7.73 1.80
N ALA A 162 12.59 6.80 2.67
CA ALA A 162 13.07 6.71 4.05
C ALA A 162 14.57 6.39 4.10
N LEU A 163 15.05 5.47 3.27
CA LEU A 163 16.47 5.16 3.13
C LEU A 163 17.28 6.37 2.68
N PHE A 164 16.78 7.10 1.67
CA PHE A 164 17.41 8.34 1.19
C PHE A 164 17.51 9.41 2.30
N THR A 165 16.43 9.61 3.06
CA THR A 165 16.41 10.54 4.20
C THR A 165 17.42 10.14 5.27
N GLY A 166 17.48 8.85 5.61
CA GLY A 166 18.47 8.30 6.54
C GLY A 166 19.91 8.48 6.05
N ALA A 167 20.19 8.16 4.80
CA ALA A 167 21.50 8.36 4.17
C ALA A 167 21.92 9.85 4.16
N PHE A 168 20.97 10.74 3.86
CA PHE A 168 21.21 12.18 3.91
C PHE A 168 21.54 12.65 5.35
N LEU A 169 20.87 12.13 6.36
CA LEU A 169 21.18 12.46 7.75
C LEU A 169 22.56 11.97 8.16
N VAL A 170 22.97 10.78 7.72
CA VAL A 170 24.34 10.28 7.91
C VAL A 170 25.34 11.21 7.23
N TYR A 171 25.08 11.62 5.99
CA TYR A 171 25.89 12.60 5.26
C TYR A 171 26.03 13.92 6.04
N ALA A 172 24.92 14.46 6.54
CA ALA A 172 24.90 15.70 7.31
C ALA A 172 25.74 15.61 8.60
N THR A 173 25.58 14.51 9.35
CA THR A 173 26.34 14.28 10.59
C THR A 173 27.82 14.05 10.33
N GLN A 174 28.19 13.31 9.28
CA GLN A 174 29.58 13.07 8.90
C GLN A 174 30.25 14.34 8.38
N SER A 175 29.56 15.13 7.55
CA SER A 175 30.07 16.44 7.09
C SER A 175 30.44 17.34 8.26
N LEU A 176 29.62 17.33 9.30
CA LEU A 176 29.84 18.11 10.50
C LEU A 176 30.96 17.54 11.36
N ALA A 177 31.08 16.23 11.53
CA ALA A 177 32.16 15.57 12.25
C ALA A 177 33.51 15.84 11.59
N VAL A 178 33.57 15.80 10.26
CA VAL A 178 34.75 16.15 9.48
C VAL A 178 35.12 17.62 9.64
N ALA A 179 34.15 18.53 9.57
CA ALA A 179 34.39 19.96 9.75
C ALA A 179 35.02 20.28 11.14
N ARG A 180 34.61 19.58 12.21
CA ARG A 180 35.16 19.71 13.54
C ARG A 180 36.60 19.22 13.66
N ARG A 181 36.95 18.14 12.97
CA ARG A 181 38.26 17.51 13.00
C ARG A 181 39.26 18.10 11.99
N ARG A 182 38.91 19.21 11.32
CA ARG A 182 39.73 19.80 10.25
C ARG A 182 41.15 20.11 10.69
N ARG A 183 41.35 20.62 11.91
CA ARG A 183 42.70 20.88 12.47
C ARG A 183 43.49 19.61 12.75
N GLU A 184 42.84 18.60 13.31
CA GLU A 184 43.46 17.29 13.58
C GLU A 184 43.91 16.64 12.26
N ILE A 185 43.03 16.70 11.24
CA ILE A 185 43.30 16.21 9.91
C ILE A 185 44.48 16.92 9.26
N ALA A 186 44.56 18.26 9.37
CA ALA A 186 45.66 19.04 8.84
C ALA A 186 46.99 18.73 9.55
N LEU A 187 46.96 18.49 10.87
CA LEU A 187 48.13 18.05 11.64
C LEU A 187 48.62 16.68 11.21
N LEU A 188 47.72 15.71 11.00
CA LEU A 188 48.07 14.39 10.50
C LEU A 188 48.70 14.43 9.11
N HIS A 189 48.18 15.30 8.22
CA HIS A 189 48.79 15.56 6.92
C HIS A 189 50.18 16.18 7.03
N ALA A 190 50.37 17.14 7.97
CA ALA A 190 51.69 17.74 8.21
C ALA A 190 52.70 16.75 8.76
N MET A 191 52.22 15.69 9.47
CA MET A 191 53.04 14.59 9.96
C MET A 191 53.31 13.50 8.91
N GLY A 192 52.82 13.65 7.65
CA GLY A 192 53.09 12.76 6.54
C GLY A 192 52.01 11.74 6.21
N MET A 193 50.83 11.82 6.84
CA MET A 193 49.71 10.97 6.50
C MET A 193 49.22 11.26 5.04
N SER A 194 49.14 10.24 4.22
CA SER A 194 48.68 10.39 2.83
C SER A 194 47.17 10.61 2.75
N VAL A 195 46.70 11.25 1.65
CA VAL A 195 45.26 11.44 1.36
C VAL A 195 44.49 10.12 1.32
N ARG A 196 45.13 9.05 0.82
CA ARG A 196 44.50 7.71 0.74
C ARG A 196 44.30 7.08 2.11
N GLU A 197 45.32 7.17 3.00
CA GLU A 197 45.23 6.66 4.36
C GLU A 197 44.16 7.38 5.16
N GLN A 198 44.07 8.71 5.02
CA GLN A 198 43.06 9.50 5.68
C GLN A 198 41.62 9.17 5.17
N LEU A 199 41.47 9.02 3.87
CA LEU A 199 40.19 8.58 3.28
C LEU A 199 39.80 7.20 3.80
N ALA A 200 40.74 6.24 3.81
CA ALA A 200 40.54 4.91 4.34
C ALA A 200 40.14 4.91 5.82
N ALA A 201 40.83 5.69 6.65
CA ALA A 201 40.51 5.84 8.08
C ALA A 201 39.11 6.42 8.30
N SER A 202 38.73 7.44 7.52
CA SER A 202 37.40 8.06 7.60
C SER A 202 36.30 7.10 7.15
N LEU A 203 36.52 6.35 6.06
CA LEU A 203 35.59 5.35 5.57
C LEU A 203 35.47 4.17 6.55
N LEU A 204 36.58 3.71 7.14
CA LEU A 204 36.55 2.66 8.16
C LEU A 204 35.70 3.08 9.39
N ALA A 205 35.91 4.31 9.88
CA ALA A 205 35.10 4.84 10.97
C ALA A 205 33.61 4.93 10.58
N GLY A 206 33.33 5.41 9.37
CA GLY A 206 31.96 5.45 8.81
C GLY A 206 31.33 4.06 8.67
N THR A 207 32.14 3.06 8.27
CA THR A 207 31.68 1.65 8.14
C THR A 207 31.34 1.06 9.51
N ILE A 208 32.16 1.27 10.52
CA ILE A 208 31.91 0.76 11.88
C ILE A 208 30.61 1.36 12.44
N VAL A 209 30.47 2.68 12.37
CA VAL A 209 29.25 3.37 12.85
C VAL A 209 28.04 2.94 12.02
N GLY A 210 28.21 2.83 10.69
CA GLY A 210 27.17 2.37 9.78
C GLY A 210 26.73 0.92 10.04
N ALA A 211 27.68 0.03 10.33
CA ALA A 211 27.38 -1.36 10.65
C ALA A 211 26.62 -1.51 11.98
N LEU A 212 27.06 -0.79 13.01
CA LEU A 212 26.35 -0.76 14.30
C LEU A 212 24.93 -0.18 14.14
N GLY A 213 24.80 0.94 13.41
CA GLY A 213 23.52 1.54 13.11
C GLY A 213 22.61 0.63 12.29
N ALA A 214 23.14 -0.03 11.25
CA ALA A 214 22.39 -0.96 10.42
C ALA A 214 21.92 -2.19 11.22
N ALA A 215 22.78 -2.75 12.10
CA ALA A 215 22.41 -3.87 12.96
C ALA A 215 21.26 -3.50 13.91
N LEU A 216 21.39 -2.36 14.61
CA LEU A 216 20.32 -1.84 15.46
C LEU A 216 19.05 -1.52 14.67
N GLY A 217 19.20 -0.94 13.46
CA GLY A 217 18.09 -0.61 12.57
C GLY A 217 17.32 -1.85 12.10
N VAL A 218 18.01 -2.94 11.76
CA VAL A 218 17.39 -4.21 11.39
C VAL A 218 16.62 -4.81 12.58
N ILE A 219 17.18 -4.79 13.77
CA ILE A 219 16.50 -5.29 14.99
C ILE A 219 15.26 -4.44 15.30
N LEU A 220 15.41 -3.13 15.36
CA LEU A 220 14.28 -2.22 15.63
C LEU A 220 13.20 -2.31 14.53
N GLY A 221 13.60 -2.38 13.26
CA GLY A 221 12.69 -2.56 12.14
C GLY A 221 11.89 -3.86 12.24
N ALA A 222 12.53 -4.96 12.60
CA ALA A 222 11.85 -6.24 12.82
C ALA A 222 10.85 -6.17 13.99
N LEU A 223 11.21 -5.49 15.09
CA LEU A 223 10.31 -5.28 16.23
C LEU A 223 9.10 -4.42 15.86
N VAL A 224 9.32 -3.31 15.15
CA VAL A 224 8.25 -2.42 14.67
C VAL A 224 7.34 -3.15 13.69
N ALA A 225 7.91 -3.94 12.77
CA ALA A 225 7.13 -4.73 11.82
C ALA A 225 6.27 -5.79 12.54
N ARG A 226 6.82 -6.49 13.54
CA ARG A 226 6.06 -7.44 14.37
C ARG A 226 4.94 -6.77 15.15
N ALA A 227 5.21 -5.64 15.78
CA ALA A 227 4.22 -4.87 16.51
C ALA A 227 3.11 -4.35 15.58
N GLY A 228 3.48 -3.86 14.40
CA GLY A 228 2.54 -3.43 13.37
C GLY A 228 1.63 -4.56 12.89
N LEU A 229 2.19 -5.73 12.54
CA LEU A 229 1.41 -6.89 12.15
C LEU A 229 0.49 -7.40 13.26
N ALA A 230 0.96 -7.38 14.51
CA ALA A 230 0.13 -7.79 15.66
C ALA A 230 -1.04 -6.82 15.90
N SER A 231 -0.82 -5.50 15.72
CA SER A 231 -1.84 -4.47 15.98
C SER A 231 -2.83 -4.31 14.83
N PHE A 232 -2.37 -4.38 13.59
CA PHE A 232 -3.19 -4.12 12.39
C PHE A 232 -3.64 -5.38 11.66
N GLY A 233 -3.03 -6.53 11.92
CA GLY A 233 -3.29 -7.80 11.23
C GLY A 233 -2.60 -7.89 9.87
N ALA A 234 -2.73 -9.05 9.19
CA ALA A 234 -2.16 -9.27 7.86
C ALA A 234 -2.97 -8.59 6.74
N ASP A 235 -4.27 -8.41 6.95
CA ASP A 235 -5.12 -7.70 6.01
C ASP A 235 -5.07 -6.20 6.27
N LEU A 236 -4.15 -5.54 5.59
CA LEU A 236 -3.97 -4.09 5.63
C LEU A 236 -5.08 -3.33 4.87
N GLY A 237 -6.26 -3.95 4.68
CA GLY A 237 -7.45 -3.28 4.17
C GLY A 237 -7.76 -3.53 2.70
N ALA A 238 -6.84 -4.12 1.93
CA ALA A 238 -7.10 -4.42 0.52
C ALA A 238 -7.94 -5.70 0.29
N GLY A 239 -8.28 -6.43 1.36
CA GLY A 239 -9.06 -7.67 1.29
C GLY A 239 -8.33 -8.87 0.70
N TYR A 240 -7.04 -8.74 0.33
CA TYR A 240 -6.24 -9.81 -0.27
C TYR A 240 -5.89 -10.94 0.70
N PHE A 241 -5.79 -10.63 1.99
CA PHE A 241 -5.32 -11.55 3.03
C PHE A 241 -6.35 -11.75 4.14
N ARG A 242 -7.65 -11.69 3.82
CA ARG A 242 -8.71 -11.92 4.82
C ARG A 242 -8.52 -13.26 5.50
N GLY A 243 -8.43 -13.23 6.83
CA GLY A 243 -8.32 -14.43 7.64
C GLY A 243 -6.97 -15.11 7.67
N VAL A 244 -5.92 -14.53 7.10
CA VAL A 244 -4.55 -15.04 7.25
C VAL A 244 -3.97 -14.53 8.56
N ALA A 245 -3.51 -15.44 9.42
CA ALA A 245 -2.77 -15.05 10.62
C ALA A 245 -1.45 -14.38 10.22
N PRO A 246 -1.19 -13.14 10.67
CA PRO A 246 0.01 -12.42 10.28
C PRO A 246 1.24 -13.08 10.92
N ALA A 247 2.10 -13.66 10.11
CA ALA A 247 3.41 -14.12 10.54
C ALA A 247 4.50 -13.35 9.81
N LEU A 248 5.40 -12.73 10.57
CA LEU A 248 6.60 -12.14 9.99
C LEU A 248 7.58 -13.27 9.62
N ASN A 249 7.61 -13.62 8.35
CA ASN A 249 8.49 -14.65 7.83
C ASN A 249 9.55 -13.99 6.94
N VAL A 250 10.61 -13.50 7.57
CA VAL A 250 11.76 -12.86 6.89
C VAL A 250 12.94 -13.83 6.95
N SER A 251 13.50 -14.14 5.79
CA SER A 251 14.67 -15.01 5.68
C SER A 251 15.95 -14.32 6.19
N ALA A 252 16.92 -15.10 6.61
CA ALA A 252 18.23 -14.57 7.03
C ALA A 252 18.92 -13.79 5.88
N GLY A 253 18.68 -14.19 4.62
CA GLY A 253 19.20 -13.47 3.46
C GLY A 253 18.61 -12.06 3.31
N GLU A 254 17.31 -11.87 3.56
CA GLU A 254 16.67 -10.56 3.51
C GLU A 254 17.19 -9.62 4.62
N TYR A 255 17.38 -10.14 5.84
CA TYR A 255 18.04 -9.36 6.91
C TYR A 255 19.45 -8.92 6.52
N LEU A 256 20.21 -9.78 5.86
CA LEU A 256 21.53 -9.45 5.35
C LEU A 256 21.48 -8.37 4.27
N VAL A 257 20.52 -8.43 3.36
CA VAL A 257 20.31 -7.38 2.33
C VAL A 257 20.00 -6.03 2.99
N PHE A 258 19.10 -5.97 3.94
CA PHE A 258 18.80 -4.72 4.66
C PHE A 258 20.00 -4.19 5.44
N PHE A 259 20.76 -5.06 6.07
CA PHE A 259 22.00 -4.69 6.74
C PHE A 259 23.02 -4.08 5.76
N LEU A 260 23.25 -4.76 4.62
CA LEU A 260 24.18 -4.27 3.59
C LEU A 260 23.73 -2.96 2.95
N LEU A 261 22.41 -2.77 2.74
CA LEU A 261 21.86 -1.50 2.27
C LEU A 261 22.14 -0.36 3.27
N GLY A 262 21.97 -0.61 4.57
CA GLY A 262 22.26 0.36 5.62
C GLY A 262 23.74 0.73 5.67
N VAL A 263 24.63 -0.26 5.61
CA VAL A 263 26.09 -0.04 5.56
C VAL A 263 26.49 0.68 4.28
N GLY A 264 25.95 0.29 3.14
CA GLY A 264 26.20 0.92 1.85
C GLY A 264 25.76 2.38 1.82
N ALA A 265 24.58 2.70 2.36
CA ALA A 265 24.11 4.07 2.50
C ALA A 265 25.04 4.91 3.39
N ALA A 266 25.51 4.36 4.51
CA ALA A 266 26.47 5.02 5.40
C ALA A 266 27.82 5.27 4.72
N LEU A 267 28.31 4.31 3.94
CA LEU A 267 29.56 4.46 3.16
C LEU A 267 29.44 5.57 2.12
N VAL A 268 28.38 5.57 1.31
CA VAL A 268 28.12 6.59 0.29
C VAL A 268 28.00 7.96 0.93
N ALA A 269 27.29 8.06 2.04
CA ALA A 269 27.11 9.30 2.79
C ALA A 269 28.42 9.82 3.42
N THR A 270 29.33 8.92 3.81
CA THR A 270 30.63 9.29 4.41
C THR A 270 31.66 9.67 3.34
N PHE A 271 31.56 9.11 2.14
CA PHE A 271 32.57 9.28 1.09
C PHE A 271 32.78 10.73 0.66
N GLY A 272 31.70 11.50 0.45
CA GLY A 272 31.76 12.90 0.04
C GLY A 272 32.52 13.77 1.04
N PRO A 273 32.10 13.84 2.32
CA PRO A 273 32.79 14.59 3.36
C PRO A 273 34.24 14.15 3.59
N ALA A 274 34.49 12.83 3.56
CA ALA A 274 35.83 12.29 3.75
C ALA A 274 36.79 12.72 2.62
N ARG A 275 36.33 12.68 1.36
CA ARG A 275 37.10 13.13 0.19
C ARG A 275 37.37 14.65 0.25
N GLU A 276 36.38 15.45 0.63
CA GLU A 276 36.53 16.88 0.77
C GLU A 276 37.57 17.22 1.83
N ALA A 277 37.51 16.57 2.98
CA ALA A 277 38.49 16.75 4.05
C ALA A 277 39.91 16.38 3.64
N ALA A 278 40.04 15.24 2.96
CA ALA A 278 41.35 14.74 2.50
C ALA A 278 41.99 15.62 1.39
N SER A 279 41.19 16.42 0.67
CA SER A 279 41.68 17.28 -0.41
C SER A 279 42.15 18.67 0.04
N VAL A 280 41.96 19.07 1.30
CA VAL A 280 42.33 20.38 1.79
C VAL A 280 43.83 20.44 2.11
N PRO A 281 44.61 21.37 1.50
CA PRO A 281 46.04 21.53 1.80
C PRO A 281 46.28 21.85 3.29
N ALA A 282 47.23 21.16 3.92
CA ALA A 282 47.54 21.31 5.34
C ALA A 282 47.91 22.77 5.71
N ALA A 283 48.69 23.45 4.86
CA ALA A 283 49.07 24.84 5.06
C ALA A 283 47.85 25.80 5.06
N ALA A 284 46.86 25.56 4.23
CA ALA A 284 45.64 26.35 4.20
C ALA A 284 44.76 26.10 5.44
N ALA A 285 44.67 24.85 5.88
CA ALA A 285 43.86 24.47 7.05
C ALA A 285 44.48 24.96 8.39
N LEU A 286 45.80 25.08 8.48
CA LEU A 286 46.51 25.58 9.68
C LEU A 286 46.58 27.11 9.72
N LYS A 287 46.64 27.79 8.55
CA LYS A 287 46.81 29.26 8.44
C LYS A 287 45.47 30.01 8.40
N ALA A 288 44.43 29.40 7.89
CA ALA A 288 43.10 29.97 7.91
C ALA A 288 42.47 29.76 9.28
N GLY A 289 42.20 30.84 10.00
CA GLY A 289 41.11 30.82 10.97
C GLY A 289 39.87 30.22 10.27
N ASP A 290 38.78 30.02 10.95
CA ASP A 290 37.57 29.33 10.47
C ASP A 290 36.96 29.78 9.09
N GLU A 291 37.66 30.63 8.32
CA GLU A 291 37.22 31.36 7.15
C GLU A 291 37.73 30.83 5.78
N ALA A 292 38.28 29.63 5.69
CA ALA A 292 38.75 29.12 4.41
C ALA A 292 37.61 29.08 3.37
N PRO A 293 37.77 29.77 2.22
CA PRO A 293 36.72 29.83 1.19
C PRO A 293 36.51 28.45 0.57
N MET A 294 35.39 27.87 0.80
CA MET A 294 34.95 26.68 0.06
C MET A 294 34.67 27.05 -1.42
N ALA A 295 35.15 26.21 -2.35
CA ALA A 295 35.06 26.40 -3.78
C ALA A 295 33.64 26.80 -4.27
N PRO A 296 33.54 27.72 -5.22
CA PRO A 296 32.28 28.34 -5.58
C PRO A 296 31.62 27.73 -6.81
N ARG A 297 30.36 28.04 -7.01
CA ARG A 297 29.61 28.14 -8.27
C ARG A 297 29.15 26.87 -9.02
N THR A 298 29.52 25.66 -8.70
CA THR A 298 29.05 24.45 -9.40
C THR A 298 27.68 23.96 -8.92
N HIS A 299 27.25 24.32 -7.72
CA HIS A 299 26.04 23.81 -7.10
C HIS A 299 24.74 24.12 -7.87
N GLY A 300 24.62 25.33 -8.39
CA GLY A 300 23.44 25.71 -9.19
C GLY A 300 23.38 24.98 -10.55
N ARG A 301 24.52 24.72 -11.18
CA ARG A 301 24.59 23.94 -12.43
C ARG A 301 24.25 22.47 -12.19
N ILE A 302 24.74 21.91 -11.08
CA ILE A 302 24.41 20.53 -10.67
C ILE A 302 22.92 20.42 -10.35
N ALA A 303 22.35 21.38 -9.62
CA ALA A 303 20.92 21.41 -9.34
C ALA A 303 20.09 21.45 -10.63
N LEU A 304 20.47 22.33 -11.56
CA LEU A 304 19.78 22.44 -12.86
C LEU A 304 19.88 21.15 -13.68
N ALA A 305 21.08 20.53 -13.72
CA ALA A 305 21.27 19.25 -14.40
C ALA A 305 20.42 18.14 -13.78
N LEU A 306 20.34 18.07 -12.44
CA LEU A 306 19.50 17.09 -11.74
C LEU A 306 18.01 17.33 -12.04
N PHE A 307 17.55 18.58 -12.04
CA PHE A 307 16.16 18.86 -12.42
C PHE A 307 15.88 18.49 -13.87
N ALA A 308 16.81 18.77 -14.79
CA ALA A 308 16.67 18.37 -16.19
C ALA A 308 16.61 16.84 -16.36
N VAL A 309 17.47 16.09 -15.66
CA VAL A 309 17.44 14.62 -15.64
C VAL A 309 16.13 14.12 -15.03
N GLY A 310 15.68 14.74 -13.93
CA GLY A 310 14.40 14.39 -13.29
C GLY A 310 13.21 14.59 -14.23
N VAL A 311 13.15 15.71 -14.93
CA VAL A 311 12.09 15.98 -15.92
C VAL A 311 12.18 15.03 -17.12
N LEU A 312 13.40 14.74 -17.60
CA LEU A 312 13.59 13.78 -18.69
C LEU A 312 13.15 12.37 -18.29
N ALA A 313 13.44 11.98 -17.06
CA ALA A 313 12.99 10.67 -16.51
C ALA A 313 11.46 10.53 -16.54
N LEU A 314 10.68 11.60 -16.32
CA LEU A 314 9.22 11.55 -16.39
C LEU A 314 8.68 11.23 -17.80
N ALA A 315 9.47 11.50 -18.85
CA ALA A 315 9.08 11.18 -20.22
C ALA A 315 9.30 9.71 -20.61
N LEU A 316 9.99 8.93 -19.76
CA LEU A 316 10.28 7.52 -20.02
C LEU A 316 9.11 6.64 -19.59
N PRO A 317 8.76 5.61 -20.37
CA PRO A 317 7.73 4.66 -19.97
C PRO A 317 8.18 3.82 -18.77
N PRO A 318 7.25 3.25 -17.98
CA PRO A 318 7.57 2.36 -16.88
C PRO A 318 8.32 1.12 -17.38
N LEU A 319 9.38 0.72 -16.69
CA LEU A 319 10.19 -0.46 -17.01
C LEU A 319 9.59 -1.69 -16.32
N GLU A 320 9.21 -2.70 -17.09
CA GLU A 320 8.61 -3.95 -16.60
C GLU A 320 7.42 -3.75 -15.64
N GLY A 321 6.65 -2.68 -15.86
CA GLY A 321 5.50 -2.32 -15.02
C GLY A 321 5.87 -1.71 -13.65
N ILE A 322 7.15 -1.37 -13.42
CA ILE A 322 7.60 -0.58 -12.27
C ILE A 322 7.82 0.85 -12.74
N ALA A 323 7.26 1.82 -12.03
CA ALA A 323 7.44 3.25 -12.31
C ALA A 323 8.85 3.75 -11.90
N LEU A 324 9.91 2.96 -12.25
CA LEU A 324 11.30 3.29 -11.92
C LEU A 324 11.70 4.70 -12.35
N PRO A 325 11.34 5.21 -13.56
CA PRO A 325 11.64 6.57 -13.96
C PRO A 325 11.03 7.63 -13.04
N GLY A 326 9.83 7.41 -12.52
CA GLY A 326 9.20 8.30 -11.53
C GLY A 326 10.00 8.41 -10.24
N TYR A 327 10.52 7.29 -9.73
CA TYR A 327 11.38 7.29 -8.54
C TYR A 327 12.72 7.97 -8.77
N VAL A 328 13.34 7.78 -9.94
CA VAL A 328 14.55 8.51 -10.35
C VAL A 328 14.28 10.00 -10.40
N SER A 329 13.13 10.41 -10.93
CA SER A 329 12.72 11.82 -10.98
C SER A 329 12.59 12.41 -9.56
N ILE A 330 11.96 11.71 -8.64
CA ILE A 330 11.81 12.13 -7.23
C ILE A 330 13.20 12.29 -6.57
N ALA A 331 14.09 11.32 -6.74
CA ALA A 331 15.44 11.38 -6.21
C ALA A 331 16.25 12.56 -6.78
N CYS A 332 16.17 12.77 -8.08
CA CYS A 332 16.80 13.90 -8.76
C CYS A 332 16.24 15.25 -8.30
N LEU A 333 14.93 15.35 -8.10
CA LEU A 333 14.27 16.55 -7.59
C LEU A 333 14.72 16.87 -6.16
N LEU A 334 14.74 15.87 -5.27
CA LEU A 334 15.19 16.03 -3.87
C LEU A 334 16.68 16.44 -3.82
N LEU A 335 17.54 15.74 -4.55
CA LEU A 335 18.97 16.09 -4.64
C LEU A 335 19.18 17.48 -5.24
N GLY A 336 18.48 17.81 -6.31
CA GLY A 336 18.53 19.14 -6.94
C GLY A 336 18.12 20.24 -5.97
N ALA A 337 17.05 20.02 -5.20
CA ALA A 337 16.61 20.95 -4.17
C ALA A 337 17.66 21.12 -3.05
N VAL A 338 18.30 20.03 -2.61
CA VAL A 338 19.42 20.08 -1.64
C VAL A 338 20.57 20.92 -2.18
N PHE A 339 20.98 20.71 -3.45
CA PHE A 339 22.05 21.51 -4.07
C PHE A 339 21.65 22.96 -4.32
N LEU A 340 20.37 23.28 -4.42
CA LEU A 340 19.86 24.65 -4.56
C LEU A 340 19.77 25.39 -3.22
N THR A 341 19.73 24.67 -2.09
CA THR A 341 19.57 25.23 -0.74
C THR A 341 20.56 26.36 -0.41
N PRO A 342 21.87 26.28 -0.75
CA PRO A 342 22.82 27.39 -0.48
C PRO A 342 22.41 28.70 -1.16
N SER A 343 21.93 28.60 -2.39
CA SER A 343 21.50 29.77 -3.18
C SER A 343 20.21 30.37 -2.64
N ILE A 344 19.27 29.54 -2.22
CA ILE A 344 18.02 29.97 -1.58
C ILE A 344 18.34 30.67 -0.27
N ALA A 345 19.15 30.03 0.60
CA ALA A 345 19.53 30.58 1.90
C ALA A 345 20.23 31.95 1.77
N SER A 346 21.23 32.05 0.88
CA SER A 346 21.94 33.30 0.66
C SER A 346 21.04 34.43 0.15
N THR A 347 20.11 34.11 -0.76
CA THR A 347 19.16 35.10 -1.32
C THR A 347 18.16 35.58 -0.25
N VAL A 348 17.63 34.67 0.56
CA VAL A 348 16.66 35.00 1.62
C VAL A 348 17.36 35.80 2.73
N PHE A 349 18.54 35.36 3.18
CA PHE A 349 19.26 36.08 4.25
C PHE A 349 19.74 37.45 3.83
N ALA A 350 20.09 37.65 2.54
CA ALA A 350 20.44 38.98 2.02
C ALA A 350 19.29 39.99 2.14
N ARG A 351 18.01 39.50 2.08
CA ARG A 351 16.82 40.35 2.19
C ARG A 351 16.35 40.60 3.61
N LEU A 352 16.88 39.89 4.63
CA LEU A 352 16.52 40.12 6.02
C LEU A 352 16.97 41.54 6.45
N ARG A 353 16.08 42.29 7.08
CA ARG A 353 16.40 43.61 7.61
C ARG A 353 17.27 43.50 8.86
N THR A 354 18.29 44.35 8.96
CA THR A 354 19.24 44.40 10.08
C THR A 354 18.77 45.33 11.22
N ASP A 355 17.60 45.90 11.12
CA ASP A 355 17.05 46.83 12.10
C ASP A 355 16.61 46.10 13.39
N GLY A 356 16.74 46.75 14.53
CA GLY A 356 16.24 46.23 15.81
C GLY A 356 17.31 46.08 16.87
N PRO A 357 17.06 45.33 17.95
CA PRO A 357 17.98 45.16 19.07
C PRO A 357 19.29 44.48 18.64
N ALA A 358 20.38 44.76 19.39
CA ALA A 358 21.72 44.31 19.06
C ALA A 358 21.83 42.79 18.81
N TRP A 359 21.14 41.97 19.60
CA TRP A 359 21.14 40.51 19.45
C TRP A 359 20.57 40.08 18.06
N ARG A 360 19.55 40.81 17.52
CA ARG A 360 18.97 40.53 16.21
C ARG A 360 19.91 40.94 15.07
N GLN A 361 20.56 42.10 15.22
CA GLN A 361 21.54 42.55 14.24
C GLN A 361 22.71 41.56 14.12
N VAL A 362 23.21 41.06 15.25
CA VAL A 362 24.25 40.01 15.27
C VAL A 362 23.76 38.72 14.65
N ALA A 363 22.52 38.27 14.97
CA ALA A 363 21.94 37.05 14.39
C ALA A 363 21.81 37.16 12.87
N VAL A 364 21.31 38.29 12.34
CA VAL A 364 21.17 38.51 10.87
C VAL A 364 22.54 38.59 10.20
N ALA A 365 23.50 39.31 10.79
CA ALA A 365 24.88 39.36 10.27
C ALA A 365 25.50 37.95 10.21
N GLN A 366 25.27 37.16 11.24
CA GLN A 366 25.75 35.79 11.32
C GLN A 366 25.08 34.88 10.26
N LEU A 367 23.75 34.95 10.08
CA LEU A 367 23.03 34.19 9.04
C LEU A 367 23.56 34.52 7.63
N ARG A 368 23.88 35.80 7.38
CA ARG A 368 24.47 36.23 6.10
C ARG A 368 25.90 35.69 5.93
N GLY A 369 26.72 35.71 6.96
CA GLY A 369 28.12 35.23 6.94
C GLY A 369 28.22 33.71 6.88
N THR A 370 27.30 32.99 7.53
CA THR A 370 27.35 31.53 7.69
C THR A 370 26.30 30.79 6.83
N ALA A 371 25.67 31.45 5.83
CA ALA A 371 24.62 30.87 5.00
C ALA A 371 25.01 29.50 4.41
N ARG A 372 26.28 29.30 4.05
CA ARG A 372 26.81 28.04 3.51
C ARG A 372 26.93 26.92 4.56
N ARG A 373 27.28 27.24 5.82
CA ARG A 373 27.34 26.25 6.91
C ARG A 373 25.94 25.81 7.35
N ALA A 374 24.98 26.71 7.26
CA ALA A 374 23.58 26.48 7.57
C ALA A 374 22.85 25.59 6.54
N THR A 375 23.43 25.41 5.34
CA THR A 375 22.82 24.63 4.24
C THR A 375 22.47 23.20 4.63
N VAL A 376 23.34 22.54 5.39
CA VAL A 376 23.11 21.14 5.80
C VAL A 376 21.88 21.03 6.68
N SER A 377 21.69 21.98 7.62
CA SER A 377 20.50 22.01 8.49
C SER A 377 19.22 22.28 7.71
N ILE A 378 19.26 23.27 6.79
CA ILE A 378 18.10 23.61 5.94
C ILE A 378 17.75 22.41 5.04
N ALA A 379 18.75 21.77 4.45
CA ALA A 379 18.55 20.62 3.57
C ALA A 379 17.96 19.41 4.32
N ALA A 380 18.39 19.16 5.57
CA ALA A 380 17.80 18.10 6.39
C ALA A 380 16.31 18.35 6.65
N VAL A 381 15.95 19.59 7.02
CA VAL A 381 14.56 20.00 7.22
C VAL A 381 13.76 19.87 5.89
N LEU A 382 14.33 20.37 4.80
CA LEU A 382 13.71 20.34 3.48
C LEU A 382 13.36 18.90 3.07
N VAL A 383 14.32 17.98 3.14
CA VAL A 383 14.11 16.58 2.73
C VAL A 383 13.07 15.89 3.60
N SER A 384 13.19 15.99 4.93
CA SER A 384 12.26 15.34 5.85
C SER A 384 10.84 15.93 5.72
N PHE A 385 10.73 17.26 5.61
CA PHE A 385 9.44 17.92 5.50
C PHE A 385 8.80 17.73 4.13
N SER A 386 9.58 17.71 3.04
CA SER A 386 9.05 17.44 1.71
C SER A 386 8.45 16.04 1.59
N LEU A 387 9.08 15.05 2.23
CA LEU A 387 8.54 13.70 2.28
C LEU A 387 7.22 13.65 3.06
N MET A 388 7.20 14.27 4.25
CA MET A 388 5.98 14.34 5.07
C MET A 388 4.83 14.98 4.27
N VAL A 389 5.07 16.12 3.63
CA VAL A 389 4.07 16.82 2.82
C VAL A 389 3.62 15.98 1.63
N ALA A 390 4.56 15.34 0.93
CA ALA A 390 4.23 14.50 -0.22
C ALA A 390 3.32 13.34 0.16
N MET A 391 3.60 12.68 1.28
CA MET A 391 2.81 11.58 1.79
C MET A 391 1.43 12.04 2.29
N ALA A 392 1.39 13.12 3.07
CA ALA A 392 0.14 13.68 3.57
C ALA A 392 -0.80 14.07 2.41
N ILE A 393 -0.28 14.75 1.38
CA ILE A 393 -1.08 15.12 0.19
C ILE A 393 -1.56 13.88 -0.56
N MET A 394 -0.69 12.88 -0.75
CA MET A 394 -1.04 11.64 -1.46
C MET A 394 -2.18 10.89 -0.74
N VAL A 395 -2.02 10.65 0.57
CA VAL A 395 -3.03 9.93 1.37
C VAL A 395 -4.34 10.71 1.42
N PHE A 396 -4.28 12.03 1.66
CA PHE A 396 -5.46 12.89 1.68
C PHE A 396 -6.17 12.92 0.32
N SER A 397 -5.43 13.07 -0.77
CA SER A 397 -5.99 13.08 -2.14
C SER A 397 -6.68 11.75 -2.47
N PHE A 398 -6.06 10.62 -2.10
CA PHE A 398 -6.65 9.31 -2.34
C PHE A 398 -7.92 9.11 -1.49
N ARG A 399 -7.89 9.52 -0.22
CA ARG A 399 -9.06 9.47 0.66
C ARG A 399 -10.23 10.29 0.12
N MET A 400 -9.97 11.52 -0.33
CA MET A 400 -10.99 12.38 -0.94
C MET A 400 -11.54 11.78 -2.24
N SER A 401 -10.67 11.18 -3.05
CA SER A 401 -11.09 10.50 -4.28
C SER A 401 -11.97 9.28 -4.01
N LEU A 402 -11.62 8.49 -2.99
CA LEU A 402 -12.41 7.34 -2.54
C LEU A 402 -13.78 7.78 -2.00
N GLU A 403 -13.81 8.85 -1.18
CA GLU A 403 -15.05 9.38 -0.64
C GLU A 403 -15.97 9.92 -1.73
N ALA A 404 -15.44 10.70 -2.67
CA ALA A 404 -16.18 11.21 -3.82
C ALA A 404 -16.69 10.08 -4.73
N TRP A 405 -15.90 9.01 -4.90
CA TRP A 405 -16.31 7.83 -5.64
C TRP A 405 -17.45 7.09 -4.93
N MET A 406 -17.36 6.88 -3.61
CA MET A 406 -18.43 6.24 -2.83
C MET A 406 -19.73 7.04 -2.88
N GLN A 407 -19.67 8.37 -2.84
CA GLN A 407 -20.87 9.22 -2.96
C GLN A 407 -21.58 9.03 -4.31
N ARG A 408 -20.82 8.79 -5.40
CA ARG A 408 -21.39 8.55 -6.73
C ARG A 408 -21.94 7.14 -6.91
N ILE A 409 -21.26 6.14 -6.33
CA ILE A 409 -21.62 4.73 -6.53
C ILE A 409 -22.73 4.29 -5.57
N LEU A 410 -22.94 5.01 -4.46
CA LEU A 410 -23.95 4.74 -3.45
C LEU A 410 -25.01 5.85 -3.40
N PRO A 411 -25.80 6.07 -4.48
CA PRO A 411 -26.80 7.15 -4.55
C PRO A 411 -28.13 6.81 -3.86
N ALA A 412 -28.38 5.55 -3.49
CA ALA A 412 -29.64 5.11 -2.87
C ALA A 412 -29.64 5.36 -1.36
N ASP A 413 -30.82 5.37 -0.74
CA ASP A 413 -31.00 5.60 0.69
C ASP A 413 -30.65 4.38 1.53
N LEU A 414 -30.82 3.17 0.97
CA LEU A 414 -30.57 1.89 1.62
C LEU A 414 -29.98 0.87 0.65
N TYR A 415 -29.13 -0.01 1.18
CA TYR A 415 -28.56 -1.14 0.45
C TYR A 415 -28.86 -2.43 1.19
N VAL A 416 -29.39 -3.41 0.47
CA VAL A 416 -29.59 -4.76 0.95
C VAL A 416 -28.62 -5.67 0.20
N ARG A 417 -27.74 -6.33 0.93
CA ARG A 417 -26.81 -7.32 0.37
C ARG A 417 -27.21 -8.70 0.86
N ALA A 418 -27.27 -9.65 -0.03
CA ALA A 418 -27.42 -11.05 0.34
C ALA A 418 -26.14 -11.54 1.01
N GLY A 419 -26.22 -11.99 2.24
CA GLY A 419 -25.22 -12.51 3.18
C GLY A 419 -23.74 -12.28 2.90
N SER A 420 -23.00 -11.92 3.91
CA SER A 420 -21.61 -11.41 3.75
C SER A 420 -20.58 -12.48 3.37
N ALA A 421 -20.90 -13.75 3.35
CA ALA A 421 -19.86 -14.75 3.48
C ALA A 421 -19.92 -15.96 2.56
N ALA A 422 -21.06 -16.31 2.03
CA ALA A 422 -21.13 -17.49 1.19
C ALA A 422 -21.15 -17.11 -0.29
N ALA A 423 -20.17 -17.59 -1.05
CA ALA A 423 -20.27 -17.67 -2.48
C ALA A 423 -21.56 -18.45 -2.81
N GLY A 424 -22.68 -17.75 -3.05
CA GLY A 424 -23.96 -18.37 -3.31
C GLY A 424 -25.17 -17.72 -2.65
N ALA A 425 -25.01 -16.77 -1.74
CA ALA A 425 -26.14 -16.00 -1.20
C ALA A 425 -26.65 -15.02 -2.28
N TYR A 426 -27.96 -15.00 -2.49
CA TYR A 426 -28.62 -14.14 -3.49
C TYR A 426 -30.04 -13.75 -3.04
N LEU A 427 -30.49 -12.61 -3.53
CA LEU A 427 -31.89 -12.19 -3.48
C LEU A 427 -32.65 -12.93 -4.58
N ASP A 428 -33.49 -13.88 -4.20
CA ASP A 428 -34.35 -14.58 -5.14
C ASP A 428 -35.49 -13.69 -5.66
N VAL A 429 -36.26 -14.17 -6.61
CA VAL A 429 -37.37 -13.40 -7.22
C VAL A 429 -38.47 -13.10 -6.19
N ASN A 430 -38.64 -13.94 -5.15
CA ASN A 430 -39.64 -13.73 -4.11
C ASN A 430 -39.21 -12.63 -3.16
N ALA A 431 -37.95 -12.67 -2.72
CA ALA A 431 -37.35 -11.61 -1.91
C ALA A 431 -37.37 -10.26 -2.64
N GLN A 432 -37.03 -10.25 -3.95
CA GLN A 432 -37.11 -9.03 -4.76
C GLN A 432 -38.54 -8.47 -4.82
N ARG A 433 -39.56 -9.33 -5.01
CA ARG A 433 -40.96 -8.91 -4.99
C ARG A 433 -41.41 -8.42 -3.62
N SER A 434 -41.03 -9.10 -2.55
CA SER A 434 -41.37 -8.68 -1.18
C SER A 434 -40.78 -7.29 -0.85
N ILE A 435 -39.54 -7.04 -1.27
CA ILE A 435 -38.90 -5.72 -1.10
C ILE A 435 -39.64 -4.66 -1.90
N THR A 436 -39.94 -4.91 -3.17
CA THR A 436 -40.62 -3.91 -4.03
C THR A 436 -42.08 -3.67 -3.65
N ALA A 437 -42.70 -4.57 -2.91
CA ALA A 437 -44.08 -4.41 -2.42
C ALA A 437 -44.20 -3.51 -1.19
N LEU A 438 -43.10 -3.12 -0.53
CA LEU A 438 -43.11 -2.25 0.63
C LEU A 438 -43.48 -0.82 0.23
N PRO A 439 -44.49 -0.19 0.90
CA PRO A 439 -45.02 1.11 0.50
C PRO A 439 -44.04 2.27 0.68
N GLU A 440 -43.02 2.10 1.50
CA GLU A 440 -41.96 3.08 1.73
C GLU A 440 -40.93 3.13 0.61
N ILE A 441 -40.87 2.11 -0.25
CA ILE A 441 -39.90 2.02 -1.35
C ILE A 441 -40.49 2.60 -2.63
N THR A 442 -39.83 3.62 -3.17
CA THR A 442 -40.21 4.28 -4.42
C THR A 442 -39.54 3.65 -5.63
N ARG A 443 -38.30 3.19 -5.46
CA ARG A 443 -37.49 2.54 -6.50
C ARG A 443 -36.56 1.51 -5.88
N ALA A 444 -36.40 0.38 -6.57
CA ALA A 444 -35.45 -0.66 -6.21
C ALA A 444 -34.64 -1.10 -7.44
N ASP A 445 -33.32 -0.94 -7.38
CA ASP A 445 -32.40 -1.39 -8.41
C ASP A 445 -31.66 -2.65 -7.93
N PHE A 446 -31.87 -3.75 -8.61
CA PHE A 446 -31.24 -5.03 -8.28
C PHE A 446 -29.96 -5.21 -9.10
N VAL A 447 -28.85 -5.54 -8.44
CA VAL A 447 -27.53 -5.71 -9.05
C VAL A 447 -27.05 -7.14 -8.83
N LYS A 448 -26.52 -7.76 -9.90
CA LYS A 448 -25.87 -9.06 -9.82
C LYS A 448 -24.38 -8.90 -10.04
N PHE A 449 -23.58 -9.45 -9.13
CA PHE A 449 -22.14 -9.62 -9.31
C PHE A 449 -21.87 -11.07 -9.68
N GLN A 450 -21.11 -11.30 -10.73
CA GLN A 450 -20.71 -12.62 -11.16
C GLN A 450 -19.28 -12.60 -11.67
N ASP A 451 -18.44 -13.44 -11.10
CA ASP A 451 -17.08 -13.62 -11.59
C ASP A 451 -17.11 -14.60 -12.76
N VAL A 452 -16.44 -14.22 -13.85
CA VAL A 452 -16.31 -15.03 -15.05
C VAL A 452 -14.85 -15.10 -15.45
N LEU A 453 -14.45 -16.23 -16.02
CA LEU A 453 -13.15 -16.40 -16.63
C LEU A 453 -13.28 -16.22 -18.13
N LEU A 454 -12.47 -15.30 -18.68
CA LEU A 454 -12.42 -15.13 -20.14
C LEU A 454 -11.55 -16.23 -20.76
N PRO A 455 -11.85 -16.63 -22.00
CA PRO A 455 -11.04 -17.62 -22.71
C PRO A 455 -9.56 -17.21 -22.77
N GLY A 456 -8.67 -18.08 -22.29
CA GLY A 456 -7.23 -17.82 -22.26
C GLY A 456 -6.72 -16.91 -21.13
N GLU A 457 -7.60 -16.35 -20.31
CA GLU A 457 -7.23 -15.53 -19.16
C GLU A 457 -7.23 -16.31 -17.85
N ARG A 458 -6.43 -15.84 -16.88
CA ARG A 458 -6.25 -16.49 -15.57
C ARG A 458 -6.97 -15.76 -14.44
N LEU A 459 -7.04 -14.44 -14.55
CA LEU A 459 -7.69 -13.62 -13.55
C LEU A 459 -9.19 -13.52 -13.84
N PRO A 460 -10.05 -13.75 -12.85
CA PRO A 460 -11.48 -13.58 -13.04
C PRO A 460 -11.81 -12.11 -13.34
N LEU A 461 -12.77 -11.91 -14.23
CA LEU A 461 -13.39 -10.62 -14.53
C LEU A 461 -14.75 -10.58 -13.85
N THR A 462 -15.04 -9.54 -13.09
CA THR A 462 -16.36 -9.41 -12.45
C THR A 462 -17.36 -8.74 -13.38
N ILE A 463 -18.42 -9.43 -13.73
CA ILE A 463 -19.60 -8.84 -14.38
C ILE A 463 -20.47 -8.18 -13.32
N ILE A 464 -20.80 -6.90 -13.55
CA ILE A 464 -21.74 -6.12 -12.74
C ILE A 464 -22.99 -5.87 -13.59
N ALA A 465 -23.99 -6.74 -13.44
CA ALA A 465 -25.25 -6.57 -14.14
C ALA A 465 -26.19 -5.67 -13.32
N ARG A 466 -26.42 -4.45 -13.80
CA ARG A 466 -27.26 -3.43 -13.14
C ARG A 466 -28.14 -2.69 -14.14
N PRO A 467 -29.22 -2.02 -13.71
CA PRO A 467 -29.96 -1.13 -14.57
C PRO A 467 -29.04 0.01 -15.06
N ILE A 468 -28.69 0.00 -16.35
CA ILE A 468 -27.83 1.00 -16.98
C ILE A 468 -28.11 1.02 -18.48
N ASP A 469 -28.22 2.22 -19.06
CA ASP A 469 -28.41 2.45 -20.48
C ASP A 469 -27.36 3.45 -20.98
N GLU A 470 -26.96 3.34 -22.25
CA GLU A 470 -25.91 4.20 -22.82
C GLU A 470 -26.11 5.70 -22.57
N PRO A 471 -27.33 6.28 -22.77
CA PRO A 471 -27.51 7.73 -22.57
C PRO A 471 -27.36 8.22 -21.13
N THR A 472 -27.53 7.33 -20.15
CA THR A 472 -27.54 7.68 -18.72
C THR A 472 -26.42 7.03 -17.92
N ALA A 473 -25.47 6.38 -18.60
CA ALA A 473 -24.43 5.60 -17.94
C ALA A 473 -23.53 6.43 -17.02
N ASP A 474 -23.26 7.68 -17.37
CA ASP A 474 -22.49 8.64 -16.57
C ASP A 474 -23.17 9.07 -15.25
N GLN A 475 -24.50 8.94 -15.20
CA GLN A 475 -25.29 9.20 -13.98
C GLN A 475 -25.26 8.00 -13.02
N VAL A 476 -24.98 6.80 -13.54
CA VAL A 476 -25.06 5.54 -12.81
C VAL A 476 -23.69 5.08 -12.32
N ILE A 477 -22.64 5.32 -13.10
CA ILE A 477 -21.25 4.95 -12.78
C ILE A 477 -20.30 6.11 -13.10
N PRO A 478 -19.17 6.26 -12.38
CA PRO A 478 -18.19 7.33 -12.60
C PRO A 478 -17.37 7.09 -13.87
N ILE A 479 -17.93 7.42 -15.03
CA ILE A 479 -17.25 7.29 -16.33
C ILE A 479 -16.12 8.30 -16.44
N ARG A 480 -14.95 7.85 -16.89
CA ARG A 480 -13.76 8.64 -17.19
C ARG A 480 -13.65 9.01 -18.65
N ARG A 481 -13.89 8.03 -19.51
CA ARG A 481 -13.86 8.16 -20.95
C ARG A 481 -15.05 7.41 -21.54
N ALA A 482 -15.75 7.98 -22.48
CA ALA A 482 -16.88 7.36 -23.18
C ALA A 482 -16.64 7.32 -24.69
N ALA A 483 -17.18 6.32 -25.36
CA ALA A 483 -17.18 6.23 -26.80
C ALA A 483 -18.11 7.28 -27.41
N SER A 484 -17.75 7.78 -28.56
CA SER A 484 -18.61 8.64 -29.39
C SER A 484 -19.39 7.78 -30.37
N GLY A 485 -20.69 8.08 -30.55
CA GLY A 485 -21.57 7.38 -31.51
C GLY A 485 -22.19 6.08 -30.98
N PRO A 486 -23.07 5.43 -31.77
CA PRO A 486 -23.82 4.24 -31.38
C PRO A 486 -22.92 3.00 -31.24
N ALA A 487 -23.39 2.01 -30.48
CA ALA A 487 -22.71 0.72 -30.37
C ALA A 487 -22.73 -0.04 -31.73
N PRO A 488 -21.69 -0.84 -32.04
CA PRO A 488 -21.70 -1.72 -33.20
C PRO A 488 -22.88 -2.67 -33.17
N GLN A 489 -23.50 -2.91 -34.34
CA GLN A 489 -24.62 -3.84 -34.44
C GLN A 489 -24.18 -5.27 -34.10
N GLY A 490 -24.90 -5.92 -33.19
CA GLY A 490 -24.63 -7.31 -32.80
C GLY A 490 -23.69 -7.51 -31.62
N ALA A 491 -23.01 -6.47 -31.13
CA ALA A 491 -22.20 -6.52 -29.95
C ALA A 491 -22.92 -5.91 -28.72
N ILE A 492 -22.70 -6.49 -27.55
CA ILE A 492 -23.33 -6.04 -26.31
C ILE A 492 -22.47 -4.88 -25.72
N PRO A 493 -23.10 -3.72 -25.49
CA PRO A 493 -22.37 -2.59 -24.87
C PRO A 493 -22.03 -2.89 -23.42
N VAL A 494 -20.75 -2.68 -23.06
CA VAL A 494 -20.23 -2.83 -21.70
C VAL A 494 -19.32 -1.66 -21.34
N TRP A 495 -19.20 -1.37 -20.03
CA TRP A 495 -18.29 -0.37 -19.50
C TRP A 495 -17.20 -1.08 -18.70
N ALA A 496 -15.94 -0.96 -19.14
CA ALA A 496 -14.80 -1.60 -18.50
C ALA A 496 -14.22 -0.72 -17.39
N SER A 497 -13.74 -1.33 -16.29
CA SER A 497 -13.03 -0.60 -15.26
C SER A 497 -11.60 -0.21 -15.69
N GLU A 498 -10.99 0.79 -15.05
CA GLU A 498 -9.58 1.15 -15.26
C GLU A 498 -8.68 -0.09 -15.08
N ALA A 499 -8.94 -0.93 -14.06
CA ALA A 499 -8.19 -2.16 -13.85
C ALA A 499 -8.35 -3.19 -15.01
N ALA A 500 -9.52 -3.25 -15.63
CA ALA A 500 -9.72 -4.11 -16.81
C ALA A 500 -8.97 -3.58 -18.04
N LEU A 501 -8.87 -2.26 -18.19
CA LEU A 501 -8.03 -1.64 -19.21
C LEU A 501 -6.56 -2.00 -18.99
N ASP A 502 -6.04 -1.81 -17.76
CA ASP A 502 -4.61 -2.00 -17.46
C ASP A 502 -4.18 -3.48 -17.53
N LEU A 503 -5.04 -4.40 -17.06
CA LEU A 503 -4.70 -5.82 -17.02
C LEU A 503 -4.95 -6.54 -18.34
N ARG A 504 -5.93 -6.09 -19.15
CA ARG A 504 -6.43 -6.80 -20.34
C ARG A 504 -6.41 -5.99 -21.62
N GLY A 505 -6.08 -4.69 -21.55
CA GLY A 505 -6.12 -3.81 -22.71
C GLY A 505 -7.55 -3.49 -23.19
N PHE A 506 -8.55 -3.57 -22.32
CA PHE A 506 -9.94 -3.27 -22.66
C PHE A 506 -10.18 -1.78 -22.84
N ASP A 507 -9.68 -1.22 -23.93
CA ASP A 507 -9.92 0.19 -24.29
C ASP A 507 -11.25 0.37 -25.04
N ILE A 508 -11.65 1.62 -25.22
CA ILE A 508 -12.88 2.00 -25.92
C ILE A 508 -12.88 1.41 -27.33
N GLY A 509 -13.97 0.74 -27.69
CA GLY A 509 -14.13 0.07 -28.97
C GLY A 509 -13.54 -1.35 -29.05
N THR A 510 -12.84 -1.82 -27.99
CA THR A 510 -12.37 -3.21 -27.96
C THR A 510 -13.55 -4.16 -27.93
N GLU A 511 -13.53 -5.15 -28.82
CA GLU A 511 -14.47 -6.26 -28.86
C GLU A 511 -13.83 -7.52 -28.28
N PHE A 512 -14.56 -8.25 -27.45
CA PHE A 512 -14.09 -9.50 -26.84
C PHE A 512 -15.24 -10.48 -26.60
N ASP A 513 -14.88 -11.74 -26.44
CA ASP A 513 -15.82 -12.82 -26.19
C ASP A 513 -16.12 -12.94 -24.70
N LEU A 514 -17.36 -12.67 -24.31
CA LEU A 514 -17.82 -12.68 -22.92
C LEU A 514 -18.68 -13.93 -22.65
N PRO A 515 -18.26 -14.81 -21.72
CA PRO A 515 -19.08 -15.96 -21.32
C PRO A 515 -20.18 -15.52 -20.35
N VAL A 516 -21.45 -15.66 -20.76
CA VAL A 516 -22.62 -15.35 -19.94
C VAL A 516 -23.63 -16.46 -20.05
N GLY A 517 -24.07 -17.06 -18.93
CA GLY A 517 -25.09 -18.11 -18.91
C GLY A 517 -24.76 -19.36 -19.74
N GLY A 518 -23.47 -19.71 -19.82
CA GLY A 518 -22.99 -20.85 -20.62
C GLY A 518 -22.89 -20.58 -22.12
N LYS A 519 -23.16 -19.34 -22.57
CA LYS A 519 -23.01 -18.89 -23.94
C LYS A 519 -21.85 -17.90 -24.05
N ILE A 520 -21.18 -17.88 -25.18
CA ILE A 520 -20.19 -16.87 -25.52
C ILE A 520 -20.89 -15.82 -26.37
N VAL A 521 -20.83 -14.56 -25.91
CA VAL A 521 -21.43 -13.41 -26.61
C VAL A 521 -20.37 -12.35 -26.89
N ARG A 522 -20.52 -11.65 -28.02
CA ARG A 522 -19.63 -10.57 -28.39
C ARG A 522 -19.95 -9.33 -27.57
N ALA A 523 -19.01 -8.81 -26.82
CA ALA A 523 -19.14 -7.57 -26.07
C ALA A 523 -18.22 -6.48 -26.63
N THR A 524 -18.64 -5.21 -26.56
CA THR A 524 -17.85 -4.06 -26.98
C THR A 524 -17.75 -3.04 -25.85
N VAL A 525 -16.55 -2.53 -25.60
CA VAL A 525 -16.30 -1.52 -24.56
C VAL A 525 -16.77 -0.15 -25.02
N ARG A 526 -17.77 0.43 -24.33
CA ARG A 526 -18.36 1.74 -24.61
C ARG A 526 -17.84 2.86 -23.71
N GLY A 527 -17.16 2.51 -22.65
CA GLY A 527 -16.54 3.51 -21.78
C GLY A 527 -15.67 2.88 -20.71
N ILE A 528 -14.78 3.70 -20.17
CA ILE A 528 -13.90 3.33 -19.07
C ILE A 528 -14.40 4.05 -17.81
N TRP A 529 -14.60 3.28 -16.74
CA TRP A 529 -15.08 3.80 -15.46
C TRP A 529 -14.12 3.46 -14.32
N ARG A 530 -14.19 4.21 -13.24
CA ARG A 530 -13.34 4.02 -12.07
C ARG A 530 -13.96 3.05 -11.07
N ASP A 531 -13.25 1.96 -10.78
CA ASP A 531 -13.63 0.96 -9.79
C ASP A 531 -12.48 0.74 -8.79
N TYR A 532 -12.68 1.15 -7.54
CA TYR A 532 -11.70 0.94 -6.47
C TYR A 532 -11.90 -0.39 -5.72
N GLU A 533 -13.02 -1.09 -5.96
CA GLU A 533 -13.37 -2.30 -5.21
C GLU A 533 -12.79 -3.59 -5.83
N ARG A 534 -12.58 -3.58 -7.18
CA ARG A 534 -12.24 -4.81 -7.93
C ARG A 534 -10.93 -4.69 -8.68
N PRO A 535 -9.82 -4.98 -8.01
CA PRO A 535 -8.48 -4.86 -8.62
C PRO A 535 -8.25 -5.88 -9.75
N GLY A 536 -8.98 -7.00 -9.79
CA GLY A 536 -8.97 -7.95 -10.90
C GLY A 536 -9.66 -7.46 -12.18
N GLY A 537 -10.27 -6.29 -12.12
CA GLY A 537 -11.05 -5.70 -13.20
C GLY A 537 -12.52 -6.10 -13.19
N SER A 538 -13.36 -5.21 -13.67
CA SER A 538 -14.81 -5.40 -13.79
C SER A 538 -15.35 -4.83 -15.08
N ILE A 539 -16.50 -5.34 -15.50
CA ILE A 539 -17.32 -4.77 -16.56
C ILE A 539 -18.73 -4.55 -16.02
N VAL A 540 -19.33 -3.44 -16.41
CA VAL A 540 -20.74 -3.15 -16.14
C VAL A 540 -21.54 -3.44 -17.41
N MET A 541 -22.67 -4.12 -17.27
CA MET A 541 -23.61 -4.37 -18.36
C MET A 541 -25.05 -4.18 -17.92
N ASN A 542 -25.93 -3.98 -18.90
CA ASN A 542 -27.36 -3.85 -18.62
C ASN A 542 -27.92 -5.14 -18.03
N ARG A 543 -28.67 -5.03 -16.91
CA ARG A 543 -29.26 -6.18 -16.22
C ARG A 543 -30.29 -6.93 -17.04
N ALA A 544 -31.13 -6.23 -17.81
CA ALA A 544 -32.14 -6.90 -18.66
C ALA A 544 -31.45 -7.77 -19.71
N THR A 545 -30.38 -7.27 -20.32
CA THR A 545 -29.53 -8.02 -21.26
C THR A 545 -28.90 -9.24 -20.59
N PHE A 546 -28.34 -9.06 -19.38
CA PHE A 546 -27.78 -10.18 -18.63
C PHE A 546 -28.80 -11.28 -18.34
N VAL A 547 -30.00 -10.91 -17.87
CA VAL A 547 -31.10 -11.86 -17.60
C VAL A 547 -31.57 -12.57 -18.87
N ALA A 548 -31.69 -11.85 -19.99
CA ALA A 548 -32.08 -12.44 -21.27
C ALA A 548 -31.08 -13.49 -21.78
N LEU A 549 -29.78 -13.27 -21.52
CA LEU A 549 -28.71 -14.19 -21.94
C LEU A 549 -28.55 -15.39 -21.02
N SER A 550 -28.55 -15.16 -19.71
CA SER A 550 -28.25 -16.18 -18.70
C SER A 550 -29.48 -16.92 -18.18
N GLY A 551 -30.68 -16.33 -18.31
CA GLY A 551 -31.89 -16.79 -17.64
C GLY A 551 -31.91 -16.54 -16.13
N GLU A 552 -30.84 -16.01 -15.56
CA GLU A 552 -30.65 -15.85 -14.11
C GLU A 552 -31.25 -14.53 -13.60
N ARG A 553 -32.33 -14.63 -12.82
CA ARG A 553 -33.06 -13.50 -12.26
C ARG A 553 -32.64 -13.10 -10.85
N THR A 554 -31.79 -13.88 -10.21
CA THR A 554 -31.31 -13.57 -8.86
C THR A 554 -30.46 -12.31 -8.83
N ALA A 555 -30.38 -11.64 -7.67
CA ALA A 555 -29.54 -10.48 -7.46
C ALA A 555 -28.63 -10.69 -6.25
N THR A 556 -27.49 -10.02 -6.23
CA THR A 556 -26.55 -10.07 -5.11
C THR A 556 -26.79 -8.90 -4.15
N THR A 557 -27.25 -7.76 -4.69
CA THR A 557 -27.47 -6.54 -3.93
C THR A 557 -28.70 -5.82 -4.48
N ALA A 558 -29.45 -5.16 -3.61
CA ALA A 558 -30.50 -4.21 -3.97
C ALA A 558 -30.15 -2.82 -3.46
N ALA A 559 -30.31 -1.82 -4.31
CA ALA A 559 -30.23 -0.40 -3.96
C ALA A 559 -31.67 0.14 -3.90
N LEU A 560 -32.07 0.74 -2.78
CA LEU A 560 -33.44 1.12 -2.48
C LEU A 560 -33.53 2.64 -2.25
N TRP A 561 -34.46 3.30 -2.93
CA TRP A 561 -34.83 4.69 -2.71
C TRP A 561 -36.14 4.73 -1.93
N LEU A 562 -36.14 5.49 -0.86
CA LEU A 562 -37.28 5.61 0.04
C LEU A 562 -38.18 6.79 -0.38
N ARG A 563 -39.41 6.77 0.13
CA ARG A 563 -40.34 7.90 -0.01
C ARG A 563 -39.86 9.06 0.85
N GLU A 564 -40.01 10.28 0.35
CA GLU A 564 -39.69 11.49 1.12
C GLU A 564 -40.36 11.48 2.50
N GLY A 565 -39.56 11.78 3.52
CA GLY A 565 -40.00 11.76 4.92
C GLY A 565 -39.86 10.42 5.64
N THR A 566 -39.41 9.36 4.98
CA THR A 566 -39.12 8.08 5.65
C THR A 566 -37.73 8.15 6.29
N ASP A 567 -37.63 7.90 7.61
CA ASP A 567 -36.35 7.75 8.30
C ASP A 567 -35.67 6.45 7.88
N ALA A 568 -34.48 6.59 7.24
CA ALA A 568 -33.73 5.45 6.71
C ALA A 568 -33.17 4.55 7.84
N GLU A 569 -32.82 5.10 9.02
CA GLU A 569 -32.30 4.31 10.13
C GLU A 569 -33.42 3.45 10.74
N GLU A 570 -34.58 4.03 11.04
CA GLU A 570 -35.72 3.31 11.57
C GLU A 570 -36.24 2.26 10.58
N PHE A 571 -36.35 2.64 9.29
CA PHE A 571 -36.79 1.71 8.26
C PHE A 571 -35.78 0.57 8.05
N SER A 572 -34.48 0.82 8.13
CA SER A 572 -33.46 -0.23 8.03
C SER A 572 -33.60 -1.31 9.12
N GLY A 573 -33.93 -0.89 10.35
CA GLY A 573 -34.23 -1.80 11.45
C GLY A 573 -35.45 -2.69 11.16
N ARG A 574 -36.57 -2.07 10.78
CA ARG A 574 -37.81 -2.80 10.41
C ARG A 574 -37.62 -3.74 9.23
N LEU A 575 -36.88 -3.29 8.21
CA LEU A 575 -36.58 -4.09 7.04
C LEU A 575 -35.70 -5.29 7.40
N ARG A 576 -34.70 -5.08 8.25
CA ARG A 576 -33.80 -6.14 8.75
C ARG A 576 -34.60 -7.23 9.47
N ASP A 577 -35.53 -6.85 10.35
CA ASP A 577 -36.41 -7.79 11.06
C ASP A 577 -37.40 -8.50 10.13
N ALA A 578 -37.90 -7.82 9.10
CA ALA A 578 -38.85 -8.39 8.13
C ALA A 578 -38.18 -9.42 7.22
N ILE A 579 -36.94 -9.14 6.75
CA ILE A 579 -36.20 -10.05 5.85
C ILE A 579 -35.39 -11.11 6.61
N ALA A 580 -35.11 -10.95 7.90
CA ALA A 580 -34.42 -11.96 8.72
C ALA A 580 -35.09 -13.34 8.71
N ARG A 581 -36.41 -13.40 8.44
CA ARG A 581 -37.16 -14.65 8.27
C ARG A 581 -36.95 -15.31 6.91
N SER A 582 -36.45 -14.57 5.93
CA SER A 582 -36.31 -15.03 4.53
C SER A 582 -34.85 -15.33 4.16
N GLY A 583 -33.88 -15.06 5.03
CA GLY A 583 -32.46 -15.30 4.79
C GLY A 583 -31.56 -14.32 5.57
N ASP A 584 -30.25 -14.56 5.50
CA ASP A 584 -29.23 -13.65 6.04
C ASP A 584 -28.98 -12.50 5.06
N TYR A 585 -29.55 -11.35 5.37
CA TYR A 585 -29.40 -10.14 4.57
C TYR A 585 -28.79 -9.02 5.41
N ASP A 586 -27.70 -8.45 4.92
CA ASP A 586 -27.11 -7.25 5.50
C ASP A 586 -27.81 -6.01 4.91
N VAL A 587 -28.44 -5.25 5.79
CA VAL A 587 -29.10 -3.97 5.42
C VAL A 587 -28.25 -2.85 5.97
N ALA A 588 -27.75 -2.00 5.09
CA ALA A 588 -26.88 -0.91 5.48
C ALA A 588 -27.27 0.41 4.81
N ILE A 589 -27.18 1.50 5.54
CA ILE A 589 -27.27 2.86 5.00
C ILE A 589 -25.92 3.26 4.36
N PRO A 590 -25.92 4.16 3.34
CA PRO A 590 -24.68 4.61 2.68
C PRO A 590 -23.64 5.15 3.65
N GLY A 591 -24.07 5.82 4.73
CA GLY A 591 -23.22 6.35 5.79
C GLY A 591 -22.39 5.24 6.48
N GLU A 592 -23.03 4.14 6.85
CA GLU A 592 -22.36 2.99 7.48
C GLU A 592 -21.36 2.33 6.53
N ILE A 593 -21.75 2.15 5.26
CA ILE A 593 -20.87 1.56 4.23
C ILE A 593 -19.63 2.45 4.06
N ARG A 594 -19.81 3.77 3.95
CA ARG A 594 -18.71 4.73 3.83
C ARG A 594 -17.80 4.71 5.06
N GLN A 595 -18.37 4.73 6.27
CA GLN A 595 -17.57 4.68 7.50
C GLN A 595 -16.75 3.39 7.60
N ARG A 596 -17.34 2.25 7.30
CA ARG A 596 -16.63 0.95 7.30
C ARG A 596 -15.51 0.94 6.26
N SER A 597 -15.77 1.46 5.05
CA SER A 597 -14.77 1.53 3.97
C SER A 597 -13.63 2.50 4.30
N LEU A 598 -13.94 3.68 4.86
CA LEU A 598 -12.93 4.65 5.31
C LEU A 598 -12.11 4.13 6.49
N ALA A 599 -12.73 3.43 7.45
CA ALA A 599 -11.99 2.79 8.55
C ALA A 599 -11.03 1.71 8.04
N LEU A 600 -11.43 0.97 7.01
CA LEU A 600 -10.58 -0.02 6.34
C LEU A 600 -9.42 0.66 5.59
N PHE A 601 -9.70 1.77 4.90
CA PHE A 601 -8.70 2.61 4.26
C PHE A 601 -7.69 3.16 5.27
N ASP A 602 -8.14 3.78 6.36
CA ASP A 602 -7.27 4.35 7.40
C ASP A 602 -6.37 3.27 8.01
N ARG A 603 -6.89 2.05 8.18
CA ARG A 603 -6.10 0.89 8.62
C ARG A 603 -5.01 0.50 7.60
N THR A 604 -5.32 0.52 6.31
CA THR A 604 -4.36 0.25 5.23
C THR A 604 -3.21 1.25 5.25
N PHE A 605 -3.51 2.53 5.49
CA PHE A 605 -2.52 3.59 5.54
C PHE A 605 -1.83 3.76 6.90
N ALA A 606 -2.20 2.98 7.93
CA ALA A 606 -1.57 3.04 9.25
C ALA A 606 -0.05 2.80 9.19
N VAL A 607 0.42 1.90 8.32
CA VAL A 607 1.86 1.67 8.09
C VAL A 607 2.53 2.91 7.49
N THR A 608 1.85 3.61 6.60
CA THR A 608 2.33 4.87 5.99
C THR A 608 2.48 5.95 7.06
N TYR A 609 1.48 6.13 7.92
CA TYR A 609 1.55 7.07 9.05
C TYR A 609 2.67 6.73 10.04
N LEU A 610 2.91 5.45 10.28
CA LEU A 610 4.04 5.01 11.12
C LEU A 610 5.39 5.39 10.49
N LEU A 611 5.57 5.17 9.19
CA LEU A 611 6.78 5.56 8.46
C LEU A 611 6.95 7.09 8.45
N GLU A 612 5.87 7.83 8.31
CA GLU A 612 5.87 9.29 8.39
C GLU A 612 6.31 9.79 9.78
N ALA A 613 5.77 9.20 10.85
CA ALA A 613 6.18 9.52 12.22
C ALA A 613 7.68 9.26 12.44
N VAL A 614 8.21 8.15 11.91
CA VAL A 614 9.65 7.84 11.95
C VAL A 614 10.45 8.89 11.17
N ALA A 615 10.00 9.29 9.98
CA ALA A 615 10.67 10.32 9.19
C ALA A 615 10.69 11.69 9.90
N VAL A 616 9.59 12.07 10.57
CA VAL A 616 9.52 13.29 11.40
C VAL A 616 10.51 13.22 12.57
N LEU A 617 10.57 12.09 13.28
CA LEU A 617 11.53 11.89 14.37
C LEU A 617 12.98 12.02 13.87
N ILE A 618 13.30 11.38 12.73
CA ILE A 618 14.63 11.49 12.09
C ILE A 618 14.94 12.96 11.78
N GLY A 619 13.99 13.71 11.20
CA GLY A 619 14.14 15.12 10.91
C GLY A 619 14.41 15.98 12.16
N LEU A 620 13.63 15.75 13.23
CA LEU A 620 13.81 16.45 14.52
C LEU A 620 15.17 16.16 15.15
N PHE A 621 15.61 14.90 15.15
CA PHE A 621 16.95 14.53 15.61
C PHE A 621 18.05 15.19 14.77
N GLY A 622 17.88 15.23 13.45
CA GLY A 622 18.81 15.90 12.53
C GLY A 622 18.96 17.39 12.82
N ILE A 623 17.84 18.10 13.03
CA ILE A 623 17.84 19.51 13.41
C ILE A 623 18.53 19.70 14.77
N SER A 624 18.15 18.90 15.76
CA SER A 624 18.70 18.98 17.11
C SER A 624 20.22 18.74 17.12
N ALA A 625 20.68 17.69 16.44
CA ALA A 625 22.10 17.37 16.31
C ALA A 625 22.89 18.47 15.60
N SER A 626 22.35 19.02 14.51
CA SER A 626 22.95 20.10 13.74
C SER A 626 23.05 21.39 14.56
N THR A 627 21.94 21.77 15.21
CA THR A 627 21.89 22.99 16.05
C THR A 627 22.85 22.88 17.26
N SER A 628 22.80 21.74 17.97
CA SER A 628 23.72 21.48 19.11
C SER A 628 25.17 21.59 18.69
N SER A 629 25.48 21.07 17.52
CA SER A 629 26.83 21.13 16.98
C SER A 629 27.30 22.56 16.64
N GLN A 630 26.42 23.35 16.02
CA GLN A 630 26.72 24.76 15.71
C GLN A 630 26.94 25.56 16.99
N VAL A 631 26.12 25.34 18.04
CA VAL A 631 26.27 25.97 19.35
C VAL A 631 27.61 25.60 19.99
N LEU A 632 27.99 24.32 19.96
CA LEU A 632 29.28 23.85 20.51
C LEU A 632 30.48 24.44 19.77
N ALA A 633 30.43 24.52 18.42
CA ALA A 633 31.50 25.10 17.62
C ALA A 633 31.74 26.59 17.92
N ARG A 634 30.69 27.31 18.37
CA ARG A 634 30.71 28.75 18.62
C ARG A 634 30.85 29.10 20.11
N ARG A 635 31.23 28.16 20.99
CA ARG A 635 31.34 28.42 22.45
C ARG A 635 32.29 29.58 22.78
N GLY A 636 33.41 29.70 22.05
CA GLY A 636 34.35 30.79 22.21
C GLY A 636 33.77 32.17 21.85
N GLU A 637 33.00 32.24 20.73
CA GLU A 637 32.29 33.46 20.30
C GLU A 637 31.27 33.91 21.35
N PHE A 638 30.52 32.99 21.94
CA PHE A 638 29.55 33.29 22.98
C PHE A 638 30.23 33.75 24.28
N GLY A 639 31.42 33.22 24.58
CA GLY A 639 32.25 33.70 25.67
C GLY A 639 32.64 35.18 25.49
N MET A 640 33.10 35.52 24.28
CA MET A 640 33.48 36.89 23.92
C MET A 640 32.29 37.85 23.95
N LEU A 641 31.14 37.46 23.38
CA LEU A 641 29.91 38.27 23.43
C LEU A 641 29.47 38.53 24.88
N ARG A 642 29.66 37.60 25.80
CA ARG A 642 29.38 37.80 27.23
C ARG A 642 30.30 38.80 27.86
N HIS A 643 31.57 38.82 27.49
CA HIS A 643 32.50 39.85 27.96
C HIS A 643 32.16 41.25 27.45
N LEU A 644 31.51 41.33 26.27
CA LEU A 644 30.97 42.57 25.72
C LEU A 644 29.62 43.00 26.32
N GLY A 645 29.11 42.25 27.32
CA GLY A 645 27.87 42.58 28.04
C GLY A 645 26.58 41.94 27.51
N VAL A 646 26.67 41.05 26.49
CA VAL A 646 25.49 40.35 25.99
C VAL A 646 25.02 39.30 27.02
N THR A 647 23.75 39.34 27.37
CA THR A 647 23.13 38.47 28.36
C THR A 647 22.88 37.05 27.85
N ARG A 648 22.81 36.06 28.75
CA ARG A 648 22.45 34.67 28.37
C ARG A 648 21.08 34.60 27.64
N ARG A 649 20.12 35.45 28.02
CA ARG A 649 18.80 35.52 27.41
C ARG A 649 18.88 36.03 25.96
N GLU A 650 19.73 37.01 25.69
CA GLU A 650 19.95 37.54 24.34
C GLU A 650 20.65 36.54 23.44
N ILE A 651 21.65 35.81 23.96
CA ILE A 651 22.29 34.70 23.23
C ILE A 651 21.23 33.60 22.91
N GLY A 652 20.37 33.24 23.86
CA GLY A 652 19.27 32.30 23.64
C GLY A 652 18.29 32.78 22.58
N ARG A 653 17.89 34.06 22.59
CA ARG A 653 17.03 34.66 21.57
C ARG A 653 17.70 34.70 20.20
N MET A 654 18.99 34.98 20.12
CA MET A 654 19.78 34.95 18.90
C MET A 654 19.78 33.55 18.27
N LEU A 655 20.08 32.51 19.05
CA LEU A 655 20.07 31.12 18.61
C LEU A 655 18.67 30.65 18.19
N ALA A 656 17.65 31.02 18.97
CA ALA A 656 16.27 30.71 18.63
C ALA A 656 15.83 31.36 17.30
N PHE A 657 16.23 32.62 17.08
CA PHE A 657 15.94 33.32 15.82
C PHE A 657 16.70 32.71 14.63
N GLU A 658 17.99 32.37 14.81
CA GLU A 658 18.78 31.66 13.80
C GLU A 658 18.11 30.31 13.44
N GLY A 659 17.78 29.48 14.44
CA GLY A 659 17.14 28.19 14.26
C GLY A 659 15.76 28.30 13.59
N ALA A 660 14.95 29.29 14.01
CA ALA A 660 13.64 29.56 13.41
C ALA A 660 13.75 30.01 11.94
N ALA A 661 14.71 30.88 11.61
CA ALA A 661 14.93 31.32 10.24
C ALA A 661 15.37 30.16 9.32
N LEU A 662 16.29 29.32 9.81
CA LEU A 662 16.75 28.13 9.09
C LEU A 662 15.61 27.11 8.89
N GLY A 663 14.86 26.85 9.96
CA GLY A 663 13.69 25.97 9.94
C GLY A 663 12.62 26.46 8.98
N ALA A 664 12.29 27.76 9.02
CA ALA A 664 11.27 28.36 8.15
C ALA A 664 11.62 28.21 6.65
N ILE A 665 12.90 28.43 6.29
CA ILE A 665 13.35 28.23 4.89
C ILE A 665 13.25 26.76 4.50
N GLY A 666 13.69 25.85 5.37
CA GLY A 666 13.61 24.40 5.13
C GLY A 666 12.18 23.93 4.97
N VAL A 667 11.26 24.37 5.83
CA VAL A 667 9.82 24.07 5.78
C VAL A 667 9.19 24.63 4.51
N ALA A 668 9.43 25.91 4.17
CA ALA A 668 8.85 26.53 2.99
C ALA A 668 9.34 25.85 1.68
N ALA A 669 10.64 25.59 1.59
CA ALA A 669 11.19 24.87 0.44
C ALA A 669 10.71 23.40 0.41
N GLY A 670 10.63 22.74 1.58
CA GLY A 670 10.12 21.39 1.70
C GLY A 670 8.65 21.26 1.30
N LEU A 671 7.82 22.27 1.60
CA LEU A 671 6.42 22.31 1.18
C LEU A 671 6.29 22.37 -0.35
N VAL A 672 7.08 23.22 -1.02
CA VAL A 672 7.07 23.32 -2.47
C VAL A 672 7.55 22.02 -3.12
N VAL A 673 8.68 21.50 -2.65
CA VAL A 673 9.25 20.23 -3.17
C VAL A 673 8.31 19.06 -2.88
N GLY A 674 7.76 18.99 -1.68
CA GLY A 674 6.81 17.96 -1.29
C GLY A 674 5.53 17.95 -2.13
N ALA A 675 5.00 19.13 -2.47
CA ALA A 675 3.87 19.26 -3.38
C ALA A 675 4.19 18.74 -4.79
N ILE A 676 5.39 19.05 -5.32
CA ILE A 676 5.82 18.53 -6.63
C ILE A 676 6.03 17.01 -6.58
N VAL A 677 6.68 16.51 -5.53
CA VAL A 677 6.86 15.06 -5.32
C VAL A 677 5.51 14.35 -5.25
N SER A 678 4.54 14.93 -4.53
CA SER A 678 3.18 14.40 -4.45
C SER A 678 2.50 14.30 -5.81
N MET A 679 2.65 15.33 -6.68
CA MET A 679 2.12 15.27 -8.05
C MET A 679 2.75 14.12 -8.85
N ILE A 680 4.07 13.91 -8.73
CA ILE A 680 4.75 12.80 -9.41
C ILE A 680 4.24 11.45 -8.87
N LEU A 681 4.07 11.32 -7.55
CA LEU A 681 3.54 10.09 -6.95
C LEU A 681 2.12 9.79 -7.40
N ILE A 682 1.26 10.80 -7.52
CA ILE A 682 -0.16 10.62 -7.87
C ILE A 682 -0.36 10.36 -9.36
N PHE A 683 0.37 11.05 -10.24
CA PHE A 683 0.09 11.03 -11.68
C PHE A 683 1.05 10.17 -12.51
N VAL A 684 2.21 9.82 -11.97
CA VAL A 684 3.25 9.08 -12.72
C VAL A 684 3.56 7.72 -12.09
N VAL A 685 3.51 7.62 -10.76
CA VAL A 685 3.88 6.40 -10.05
C VAL A 685 2.66 5.53 -9.76
N ASN A 686 1.52 6.12 -9.43
CA ASN A 686 0.23 5.46 -9.20
C ASN A 686 -0.72 5.77 -10.35
#